data_b63ff3785fa545c35db4c20d14039f52
#
_entry.id   b63ff3785fa545c35db4c20d14039f52
#
_cell.length_a   1.000
_cell.length_b   1.000
_cell.length_c   1.000
_cell.angle_alpha   90.00
_cell.angle_beta   90.00
_cell.angle_gamma   90.00
#
_symmetry.space_group_name_H-M   'P 1'
#
loop_
_entity.id
_entity.type
_entity.pdbx_description
1 polymer ?
#
loop_
_entity_poly.entity_id
_entity_poly.type
_entity_poly.pdbx_seq_one_letter_code
_entity_poly.pdbx_strand_id
1 'polypeptide(L)'
;MAIALLTGFQPSAQPVSGMDIIKEGKAACVIVIPAKPLPAERFAADELRYHLNRSGATDFQIVPEPVLASRHSLPKGRIYIGRCRATADAGISTERMRRFSGKIRQTGNRLFLVGRDEPGDVLKGLDFLGTWRKSAGTVIAVYDLLEKEFKIRWLWPGELGESIPVFRNFRLDETERVAVPKLRQSRLRLVNWGNAGWNNPDNAARFRQAQLRWLCRQRFCLEEDLSYGHGFKDYWNRFGKTHPEYFSMLPDGRRGLLPGGISGRAMLCVSNPALHHQILADHQAATAALPPSESEFAPQNVINLCENDSPALCTCPQCRAWDAPQASFATHPYWGKGVIPTLANRFPALGSNDGAGSDKGAPSLSDRMTRFYLTVQAAADKIKPGMVVFGYAYANYAAPPLRVKLNERVIISFVGWPFYPFTADRMAAARKDWDGWRAAGVRLVLRPNSMLVGHNLPVFYAVRLGNEYRHAWKHGMIGSDFDSLTGQWATQGPSLYTMGRLNSRPDLTVETILDEYYTAFGPAAAAVKDYFTHWEKVSDSMTDAHWQKVTGKLGRISFKNWLNAGNAMFPPEAMQEGRRLIKAALHAADSDIMATRRVAFLESGLTHAELTLAALTAQQKLQAQPSAVNRKAFAEALEKLRQFRRQAEADGIADMGYLFRYEKNGSGWWK
;
A
#
# COMPACT_ATOMS: atom_id res chain seq x y z
N MET A 1 63.52 26.44 40.27
CA MET A 1 62.58 27.19 39.40
C MET A 1 62.89 26.86 37.93
N ALA A 2 62.14 25.93 37.33
CA ALA A 2 62.28 25.64 35.91
C ALA A 2 60.81 25.56 35.37
N ILE A 3 60.44 26.52 34.56
CA ILE A 3 59.12 26.61 33.92
C ILE A 3 59.18 25.72 32.66
N ALA A 4 58.38 24.64 32.66
CA ALA A 4 58.18 23.82 31.48
C ALA A 4 57.11 24.45 30.63
N LEU A 5 57.46 24.86 29.41
CA LEU A 5 56.57 25.28 28.35
C LEU A 5 55.86 24.04 27.78
N LEU A 6 54.58 23.87 28.07
CA LEU A 6 53.70 22.96 27.38
C LEU A 6 53.32 23.55 26.03
N THR A 7 53.92 23.04 24.97
CA THR A 7 53.51 23.27 23.58
C THR A 7 52.23 22.45 23.32
N GLY A 8 51.09 23.15 23.21
CA GLY A 8 49.80 22.56 22.88
C GLY A 8 49.85 21.96 21.47
N PHE A 9 49.70 20.65 21.38
CA PHE A 9 49.36 19.93 20.16
C PHE A 9 47.89 20.28 19.81
N GLN A 10 47.66 21.17 18.86
CA GLN A 10 46.35 21.27 18.21
C GLN A 10 46.25 20.05 17.27
N PRO A 11 45.24 19.18 17.41
CA PRO A 11 45.02 18.17 16.39
C PRO A 11 44.60 18.91 15.11
N SER A 12 45.42 18.83 14.07
CA SER A 12 45.03 19.22 12.73
C SER A 12 43.83 18.38 12.34
N ALA A 13 42.64 18.98 12.24
CA ALA A 13 41.48 18.35 11.65
C ALA A 13 41.90 17.92 10.23
N GLN A 14 42.05 16.63 10.00
CA GLN A 14 42.23 16.11 8.66
C GLN A 14 41.05 16.59 7.81
N PRO A 15 41.26 17.10 6.60
CA PRO A 15 40.18 17.49 5.73
C PRO A 15 39.28 16.27 5.52
N VAL A 16 38.03 16.38 5.94
CA VAL A 16 37.03 15.32 5.73
C VAL A 16 37.00 15.01 4.25
N SER A 17 37.41 13.80 3.87
CA SER A 17 37.45 13.38 2.48
C SER A 17 36.03 13.27 1.96
N GLY A 18 35.66 14.11 1.00
CA GLY A 18 34.30 14.16 0.45
C GLY A 18 34.31 14.77 -0.96
N MET A 19 33.17 14.70 -1.66
CA MET A 19 32.99 15.13 -3.04
C MET A 19 32.01 16.30 -3.11
N ASP A 20 32.44 17.42 -3.72
CA ASP A 20 31.51 18.50 -4.03
C ASP A 20 30.54 18.01 -5.13
N ILE A 21 29.26 18.06 -4.88
CA ILE A 21 28.20 17.80 -5.86
C ILE A 21 27.72 19.12 -6.45
N ILE A 22 27.44 20.11 -5.59
CA ILE A 22 27.08 21.48 -5.95
C ILE A 22 28.09 22.40 -5.30
N LYS A 23 28.64 23.33 -6.06
CA LYS A 23 29.58 24.35 -5.58
C LYS A 23 29.24 25.70 -6.15
N GLU A 24 29.00 26.67 -5.28
CA GLU A 24 28.66 28.06 -5.65
C GLU A 24 27.46 28.14 -6.63
N GLY A 25 26.46 27.28 -6.45
CA GLY A 25 25.29 27.18 -7.33
C GLY A 25 25.56 26.53 -8.70
N LYS A 26 26.70 25.85 -8.88
CA LYS A 26 27.07 25.18 -10.13
C LYS A 26 27.25 23.67 -9.91
N ALA A 27 26.97 22.88 -10.94
CA ALA A 27 27.25 21.45 -10.93
C ALA A 27 28.77 21.21 -10.82
N ALA A 28 29.23 20.57 -9.75
CA ALA A 28 30.62 20.24 -9.53
C ALA A 28 30.99 18.83 -10.01
N CYS A 29 30.02 18.09 -10.53
CA CYS A 29 30.17 16.74 -11.05
C CYS A 29 29.32 16.50 -12.31
N VAL A 30 29.63 15.43 -13.03
CA VAL A 30 28.87 14.94 -14.19
C VAL A 30 28.34 13.56 -13.90
N ILE A 31 27.12 13.25 -14.37
CA ILE A 31 26.51 11.92 -14.29
C ILE A 31 27.00 11.08 -15.47
N VAL A 32 27.57 9.93 -15.18
CA VAL A 32 28.16 9.03 -16.17
C VAL A 32 27.34 7.75 -16.24
N ILE A 33 26.93 7.36 -17.44
CA ILE A 33 26.20 6.13 -17.72
C ILE A 33 27.01 5.18 -18.59
N PRO A 34 26.72 3.86 -18.59
CA PRO A 34 27.35 2.91 -19.51
C PRO A 34 27.18 3.31 -20.98
N ALA A 35 28.02 2.78 -21.86
CA ALA A 35 27.90 2.96 -23.30
C ALA A 35 26.52 2.51 -23.82
N LYS A 36 26.00 1.42 -23.26
CA LYS A 36 24.68 0.85 -23.56
C LYS A 36 23.95 0.61 -22.23
N PRO A 37 23.31 1.64 -21.67
CA PRO A 37 22.64 1.52 -20.38
C PRO A 37 21.40 0.64 -20.48
N LEU A 38 21.13 -0.14 -19.44
CA LEU A 38 19.80 -0.75 -19.26
C LEU A 38 18.76 0.34 -19.02
N PRO A 39 17.47 0.06 -19.32
CA PRO A 39 16.40 1.01 -19.03
C PRO A 39 16.38 1.49 -17.58
N ALA A 40 16.66 0.62 -16.61
CA ALA A 40 16.76 0.99 -15.20
C ALA A 40 17.94 1.96 -14.92
N GLU A 41 19.10 1.74 -15.52
CA GLU A 41 20.28 2.61 -15.39
C GLU A 41 20.01 3.99 -16.01
N ARG A 42 19.34 4.02 -17.18
CA ARG A 42 18.96 5.28 -17.82
C ARG A 42 17.91 6.04 -17.00
N PHE A 43 16.88 5.35 -16.52
CA PHE A 43 15.87 5.92 -15.66
C PHE A 43 16.45 6.48 -14.34
N ALA A 44 17.39 5.74 -13.74
CA ALA A 44 18.11 6.18 -12.53
C ALA A 44 18.90 7.48 -12.77
N ALA A 45 19.59 7.58 -13.91
CA ALA A 45 20.34 8.78 -14.28
C ALA A 45 19.41 9.98 -14.52
N ASP A 46 18.28 9.78 -15.19
CA ASP A 46 17.30 10.84 -15.45
C ASP A 46 16.60 11.30 -14.14
N GLU A 47 16.23 10.38 -13.23
CA GLU A 47 15.70 10.73 -11.90
C GLU A 47 16.75 11.47 -11.06
N LEU A 48 17.99 11.05 -11.06
CA LEU A 48 19.07 11.75 -10.34
C LEU A 48 19.25 13.16 -10.89
N ARG A 49 19.41 13.31 -12.22
CA ARG A 49 19.55 14.62 -12.86
C ARG A 49 18.38 15.54 -12.55
N TYR A 50 17.16 15.04 -12.67
CA TYR A 50 15.94 15.81 -12.38
C TYR A 50 15.97 16.42 -10.98
N HIS A 51 16.33 15.63 -9.97
CA HIS A 51 16.35 16.10 -8.59
C HIS A 51 17.56 16.98 -8.29
N LEU A 52 18.75 16.65 -8.82
CA LEU A 52 19.95 17.48 -8.63
C LEU A 52 19.81 18.84 -9.31
N ASN A 53 19.21 18.92 -10.50
CA ASN A 53 18.96 20.18 -11.17
C ASN A 53 18.08 21.10 -10.32
N ARG A 54 17.07 20.55 -9.67
CA ARG A 54 16.18 21.32 -8.79
C ARG A 54 16.82 21.67 -7.44
N SER A 55 17.64 20.76 -6.89
CA SER A 55 18.38 21.01 -5.63
C SER A 55 19.51 22.03 -5.80
N GLY A 56 20.14 22.10 -6.97
CA GLY A 56 21.26 23.01 -7.23
C GLY A 56 20.87 24.27 -8.00
N ALA A 57 19.62 24.36 -8.50
CA ALA A 57 19.20 25.37 -9.47
C ALA A 57 20.18 25.51 -10.66
N THR A 58 20.73 24.37 -11.14
CA THR A 58 21.77 24.27 -12.15
C THR A 58 21.56 23.04 -13.03
N ASP A 59 22.25 22.94 -14.15
CA ASP A 59 22.10 21.81 -15.08
C ASP A 59 23.23 20.77 -14.93
N PHE A 60 22.88 19.55 -14.53
CA PHE A 60 23.76 18.41 -14.48
C PHE A 60 23.72 17.64 -15.80
N GLN A 61 24.89 17.45 -16.42
CA GLN A 61 25.00 16.69 -17.67
C GLN A 61 25.02 15.19 -17.42
N ILE A 62 24.33 14.44 -18.31
CA ILE A 62 24.48 12.96 -18.39
C ILE A 62 25.36 12.67 -19.60
N VAL A 63 26.46 11.93 -19.40
CA VAL A 63 27.45 11.61 -20.42
C VAL A 63 27.70 10.10 -20.47
N PRO A 64 27.64 9.46 -21.64
CA PRO A 64 28.09 8.08 -21.77
C PRO A 64 29.60 7.96 -21.47
N GLU A 65 30.00 6.92 -20.74
CA GLU A 65 31.37 6.72 -20.28
C GLU A 65 32.45 6.80 -21.40
N PRO A 66 32.23 6.22 -22.60
CA PRO A 66 33.25 6.27 -23.67
C PRO A 66 33.62 7.69 -24.14
N VAL A 67 32.73 8.65 -24.00
CA VAL A 67 32.99 10.03 -24.46
C VAL A 67 33.57 10.95 -23.38
N LEU A 68 33.80 10.45 -22.17
CA LEU A 68 34.39 11.24 -21.08
C LEU A 68 35.77 11.79 -21.43
N ALA A 69 36.63 11.01 -22.05
CA ALA A 69 38.00 11.38 -22.37
C ALA A 69 38.08 12.50 -23.43
N SER A 70 37.08 12.63 -24.31
CA SER A 70 37.02 13.65 -25.36
C SER A 70 36.39 14.98 -24.92
N ARG A 71 35.86 15.06 -23.69
CA ARG A 71 35.16 16.25 -23.17
C ARG A 71 35.96 16.94 -22.05
N HIS A 72 36.89 17.82 -22.42
CA HIS A 72 37.83 18.47 -21.50
C HIS A 72 37.21 19.51 -20.58
N SER A 73 36.01 20.03 -20.89
CA SER A 73 35.34 21.10 -20.13
C SER A 73 34.43 20.60 -18.99
N LEU A 74 34.36 19.28 -18.75
CA LEU A 74 33.47 18.71 -17.73
C LEU A 74 34.02 18.92 -16.31
N PRO A 75 33.13 19.09 -15.30
CA PRO A 75 33.53 19.09 -13.89
C PRO A 75 34.37 17.89 -13.51
N LYS A 76 35.24 18.02 -12.50
CA LYS A 76 36.14 16.92 -12.07
C LYS A 76 35.42 15.77 -11.37
N GLY A 77 34.31 16.04 -10.66
CA GLY A 77 33.52 15.01 -9.98
C GLY A 77 32.80 14.09 -10.95
N ARG A 78 32.67 12.81 -10.61
CA ARG A 78 32.03 11.76 -11.43
C ARG A 78 31.00 11.00 -10.61
N ILE A 79 29.76 10.97 -11.08
CA ILE A 79 28.70 10.10 -10.53
C ILE A 79 28.44 8.99 -11.53
N TYR A 80 28.94 7.80 -11.26
CA TYR A 80 28.78 6.62 -12.10
C TYR A 80 27.45 5.91 -11.76
N ILE A 81 26.61 5.79 -12.76
CA ILE A 81 25.30 5.12 -12.66
C ILE A 81 25.37 3.76 -13.35
N GLY A 82 25.06 2.70 -12.59
CA GLY A 82 25.01 1.35 -13.13
C GLY A 82 26.37 0.75 -13.46
N ARG A 83 26.39 -0.15 -14.46
CA ARG A 83 27.55 -1.00 -14.78
C ARG A 83 28.52 -0.32 -15.75
N CYS A 84 29.03 0.83 -15.37
CA CYS A 84 30.16 1.47 -16.04
C CYS A 84 31.46 0.62 -15.91
N ARG A 85 32.40 0.79 -16.80
CA ARG A 85 33.75 0.20 -16.66
C ARG A 85 34.41 0.64 -15.35
N ALA A 86 34.31 1.95 -15.03
CA ALA A 86 34.82 2.49 -13.78
C ALA A 86 34.23 1.81 -12.53
N THR A 87 32.99 1.31 -12.60
CA THR A 87 32.36 0.56 -11.51
C THR A 87 33.04 -0.80 -11.32
N ALA A 88 33.36 -1.51 -12.41
CA ALA A 88 34.10 -2.77 -12.37
C ALA A 88 35.55 -2.55 -11.89
N ASP A 89 36.23 -1.51 -12.38
CA ASP A 89 37.60 -1.14 -11.96
C ASP A 89 37.67 -0.77 -10.48
N ALA A 90 36.55 -0.29 -9.90
CA ALA A 90 36.42 -0.03 -8.45
C ALA A 90 36.09 -1.30 -7.63
N GLY A 91 36.06 -2.47 -8.24
CA GLY A 91 35.77 -3.76 -7.59
C GLY A 91 34.31 -3.93 -7.16
N ILE A 92 33.38 -3.21 -7.78
CA ILE A 92 31.94 -3.30 -7.44
C ILE A 92 31.27 -4.30 -8.40
N SER A 93 30.86 -5.47 -7.88
CA SER A 93 30.07 -6.48 -8.60
C SER A 93 28.61 -6.45 -8.15
N THR A 94 27.69 -6.67 -9.10
CA THR A 94 26.24 -6.78 -8.84
C THR A 94 25.71 -8.21 -8.87
N GLU A 95 26.53 -9.19 -9.22
CA GLU A 95 26.11 -10.59 -9.45
C GLU A 95 25.49 -11.25 -8.22
N ARG A 96 26.08 -11.02 -7.04
CA ARG A 96 25.62 -11.58 -5.77
C ARG A 96 24.69 -10.64 -4.99
N MET A 97 24.32 -9.52 -5.59
CA MET A 97 23.41 -8.58 -4.92
C MET A 97 21.97 -9.13 -4.96
N ARG A 98 21.24 -8.90 -3.87
CA ARG A 98 19.79 -9.19 -3.80
C ARG A 98 19.06 -8.38 -4.86
N ARG A 99 17.92 -8.88 -5.34
CA ARG A 99 17.04 -8.11 -6.22
C ARG A 99 16.64 -6.81 -5.53
N PHE A 100 16.51 -5.74 -6.31
CA PHE A 100 16.18 -4.39 -5.79
C PHE A 100 17.15 -3.87 -4.73
N SER A 101 18.37 -4.37 -4.68
CA SER A 101 19.42 -3.77 -3.85
C SER A 101 20.40 -2.95 -4.69
N GLY A 102 20.84 -1.83 -4.10
CA GLY A 102 21.75 -0.91 -4.75
C GLY A 102 22.86 -0.45 -3.84
N LYS A 103 24.10 -0.43 -4.35
CA LYS A 103 25.28 0.05 -3.65
C LYS A 103 25.49 1.53 -3.91
N ILE A 104 25.77 2.25 -2.84
CA ILE A 104 26.20 3.66 -2.83
C ILE A 104 27.61 3.66 -2.27
N ARG A 105 28.60 4.10 -3.05
CA ARG A 105 29.98 4.26 -2.60
C ARG A 105 30.55 5.56 -3.12
N GLN A 106 30.90 6.46 -2.21
CA GLN A 106 31.62 7.70 -2.49
C GLN A 106 33.07 7.54 -2.02
N THR A 107 34.03 7.87 -2.87
CA THR A 107 35.46 7.86 -2.55
C THR A 107 36.21 8.87 -3.44
N GLY A 108 36.98 9.76 -2.84
CA GLY A 108 37.67 10.85 -3.54
C GLY A 108 36.68 11.73 -4.30
N ASN A 109 36.85 11.87 -5.61
CA ASN A 109 35.95 12.63 -6.48
C ASN A 109 34.97 11.75 -7.29
N ARG A 110 34.70 10.52 -6.83
CA ARG A 110 33.86 9.53 -7.49
C ARG A 110 32.73 9.07 -6.58
N LEU A 111 31.52 9.03 -7.12
CA LEU A 111 30.35 8.42 -6.50
C LEU A 111 29.85 7.29 -7.42
N PHE A 112 29.63 6.11 -6.88
CA PHE A 112 29.09 4.95 -7.58
C PHE A 112 27.69 4.65 -7.05
N LEU A 113 26.72 4.61 -7.96
CA LEU A 113 25.33 4.22 -7.69
C LEU A 113 25.00 3.06 -8.63
N VAL A 114 25.02 1.85 -8.10
CA VAL A 114 24.91 0.65 -8.93
C VAL A 114 24.15 -0.44 -8.18
N GLY A 115 23.29 -1.16 -8.88
CA GLY A 115 22.52 -2.25 -8.29
C GLY A 115 22.30 -3.41 -9.24
N ARG A 116 21.58 -4.41 -8.74
CA ARG A 116 21.13 -5.52 -9.57
C ARG A 116 19.93 -5.07 -10.39
N ASP A 117 20.17 -4.84 -11.69
CA ASP A 117 19.16 -4.41 -12.64
C ASP A 117 18.83 -5.53 -13.63
N GLU A 118 17.53 -5.65 -13.96
CA GLU A 118 17.02 -6.57 -14.97
C GLU A 118 16.55 -5.79 -16.21
N PRO A 119 16.63 -6.38 -17.43
CA PRO A 119 16.10 -5.74 -18.63
C PRO A 119 14.59 -5.46 -18.52
N GLY A 120 14.16 -4.31 -19.01
CA GLY A 120 12.76 -3.89 -19.05
C GLY A 120 12.56 -2.45 -18.60
N ASP A 121 11.48 -1.83 -19.06
CA ASP A 121 11.10 -0.47 -18.69
C ASP A 121 10.62 -0.44 -17.23
N VAL A 122 11.13 0.50 -16.45
CA VAL A 122 10.85 0.62 -15.02
C VAL A 122 9.38 0.91 -14.74
N LEU A 123 8.80 1.89 -15.43
CA LEU A 123 7.41 2.30 -15.19
C LEU A 123 6.40 1.35 -15.84
N LYS A 124 6.72 0.80 -17.02
CA LYS A 124 5.88 -0.21 -17.68
C LYS A 124 5.94 -1.58 -16.98
N GLY A 125 6.98 -1.83 -16.19
CA GLY A 125 7.11 -3.03 -15.36
C GLY A 125 6.23 -3.02 -14.12
N LEU A 126 5.56 -1.90 -13.80
CA LEU A 126 4.57 -1.80 -12.75
C LEU A 126 3.23 -2.33 -13.28
N ASP A 127 2.78 -3.42 -12.72
CA ASP A 127 1.47 -3.98 -13.03
C ASP A 127 0.34 -3.20 -12.30
N PHE A 128 -0.91 -3.62 -12.52
CA PHE A 128 -2.07 -3.05 -11.82
C PHE A 128 -1.99 -3.22 -10.28
N LEU A 129 -1.09 -4.06 -9.79
CA LEU A 129 -0.82 -4.21 -8.36
C LEU A 129 0.16 -3.13 -7.84
N GLY A 130 0.59 -2.19 -8.67
CA GLY A 130 1.42 -1.07 -8.28
C GLY A 130 2.81 -1.45 -7.80
N THR A 131 3.40 -2.51 -8.37
CA THR A 131 4.64 -3.09 -7.83
C THR A 131 5.65 -3.39 -8.92
N TRP A 132 6.91 -3.08 -8.67
CA TRP A 132 8.02 -3.44 -9.55
C TRP A 132 8.30 -4.95 -9.53
N ARG A 133 8.17 -5.57 -10.68
CA ARG A 133 8.51 -6.98 -10.88
C ARG A 133 9.93 -7.19 -11.38
N LYS A 134 10.47 -6.26 -12.16
CA LYS A 134 11.84 -6.29 -12.68
C LYS A 134 12.78 -5.55 -11.75
N SER A 135 13.89 -6.17 -11.38
CA SER A 135 14.85 -5.55 -10.48
C SER A 135 15.42 -4.27 -11.06
N ALA A 136 15.45 -3.22 -10.26
CA ALA A 136 15.97 -1.89 -10.57
C ALA A 136 16.82 -1.36 -9.40
N GLY A 137 17.85 -2.11 -9.01
CA GLY A 137 18.67 -1.82 -7.84
C GLY A 137 19.42 -0.49 -7.95
N THR A 138 19.84 -0.10 -9.14
CA THR A 138 20.47 1.21 -9.38
C THR A 138 19.51 2.36 -9.08
N VAL A 139 18.21 2.22 -9.40
CA VAL A 139 17.18 3.21 -9.05
C VAL A 139 17.00 3.30 -7.53
N ILE A 140 17.03 2.15 -6.84
CA ILE A 140 16.97 2.11 -5.37
C ILE A 140 18.16 2.84 -4.74
N ALA A 141 19.38 2.68 -5.29
CA ALA A 141 20.57 3.42 -4.83
C ALA A 141 20.38 4.94 -4.98
N VAL A 142 19.86 5.38 -6.13
CA VAL A 142 19.57 6.81 -6.40
C VAL A 142 18.55 7.35 -5.40
N TYR A 143 17.42 6.67 -5.20
CA TYR A 143 16.41 7.15 -4.25
C TYR A 143 16.88 7.13 -2.80
N ASP A 144 17.72 6.16 -2.40
CA ASP A 144 18.32 6.15 -1.06
C ASP A 144 19.26 7.36 -0.86
N LEU A 145 20.08 7.69 -1.86
CA LEU A 145 20.95 8.87 -1.85
C LEU A 145 20.12 10.16 -1.73
N LEU A 146 19.13 10.33 -2.61
CA LEU A 146 18.29 11.55 -2.64
C LEU A 146 17.54 11.75 -1.32
N GLU A 147 17.01 10.68 -0.76
CA GLU A 147 16.28 10.74 0.51
C GLU A 147 17.18 11.03 1.71
N LYS A 148 18.30 10.32 1.82
CA LYS A 148 19.16 10.39 3.02
C LYS A 148 20.09 11.59 3.03
N GLU A 149 20.71 11.87 1.89
CA GLU A 149 21.69 12.96 1.81
C GLU A 149 21.02 14.30 1.45
N PHE A 150 20.24 14.31 0.37
CA PHE A 150 19.59 15.55 -0.11
C PHE A 150 18.30 15.88 0.64
N LYS A 151 17.83 15.03 1.55
CA LYS A 151 16.60 15.22 2.34
C LYS A 151 15.34 15.40 1.48
N ILE A 152 15.34 14.88 0.25
CA ILE A 152 14.21 14.96 -0.65
C ILE A 152 13.07 14.06 -0.13
N ARG A 153 11.83 14.57 -0.22
CA ARG A 153 10.62 13.86 0.16
C ARG A 153 9.59 13.93 -0.96
N TRP A 154 8.89 12.84 -1.20
CA TRP A 154 7.81 12.73 -2.19
C TRP A 154 6.49 12.52 -1.45
N LEU A 155 5.83 13.62 -1.09
CA LEU A 155 4.65 13.65 -0.21
C LEU A 155 3.42 13.04 -0.91
N TRP A 156 3.20 13.42 -2.17
CA TRP A 156 2.15 12.90 -3.06
C TRP A 156 2.63 12.93 -4.51
N PRO A 157 1.91 12.28 -5.45
CA PRO A 157 2.27 12.29 -6.86
C PRO A 157 2.29 13.68 -7.49
N GLY A 158 3.24 13.90 -8.39
CA GLY A 158 3.40 15.17 -9.12
C GLY A 158 4.37 16.13 -8.44
N GLU A 159 4.77 17.16 -9.20
CA GLU A 159 5.83 18.09 -8.80
C GLU A 159 5.50 18.89 -7.52
N LEU A 160 4.24 19.23 -7.32
CA LEU A 160 3.79 19.96 -6.14
C LEU A 160 4.03 19.15 -4.84
N GLY A 161 3.95 17.81 -4.94
CA GLY A 161 4.21 16.90 -3.83
C GLY A 161 5.68 16.64 -3.55
N GLU A 162 6.60 17.21 -4.32
CA GLU A 162 8.03 17.01 -4.15
C GLU A 162 8.65 18.09 -3.25
N SER A 163 9.11 17.71 -2.06
CA SER A 163 9.89 18.60 -1.20
C SER A 163 11.37 18.39 -1.52
N ILE A 164 11.96 19.37 -2.21
CA ILE A 164 13.35 19.35 -2.68
C ILE A 164 14.08 20.54 -2.08
N PRO A 165 14.96 20.34 -1.10
CA PRO A 165 15.82 21.39 -0.57
C PRO A 165 16.76 21.94 -1.64
N VAL A 166 17.00 23.25 -1.61
CA VAL A 166 17.91 23.93 -2.53
C VAL A 166 19.23 24.24 -1.81
N PHE A 167 20.33 23.92 -2.45
CA PHE A 167 21.67 24.09 -1.93
C PHE A 167 22.52 24.98 -2.85
N ARG A 168 23.15 25.98 -2.29
CA ARG A 168 24.22 26.72 -2.98
C ARG A 168 25.54 25.95 -2.99
N ASN A 169 25.80 25.22 -1.91
CA ASN A 169 26.91 24.30 -1.76
C ASN A 169 26.41 22.98 -1.16
N PHE A 170 26.77 21.87 -1.76
CA PHE A 170 26.48 20.55 -1.23
C PHE A 170 27.71 19.63 -1.46
N ARG A 171 28.26 19.14 -0.37
CA ARG A 171 29.36 18.19 -0.32
C ARG A 171 28.86 16.86 0.23
N LEU A 172 29.15 15.77 -0.46
CA LEU A 172 28.86 14.42 -0.02
C LEU A 172 30.12 13.85 0.65
N ASP A 173 29.99 13.45 1.91
CA ASP A 173 31.05 12.82 2.66
C ASP A 173 31.31 11.40 2.17
N GLU A 174 32.54 10.88 2.45
CA GLU A 174 32.88 9.52 2.11
C GLU A 174 31.89 8.53 2.75
N THR A 175 31.31 7.69 1.94
CA THR A 175 30.27 6.75 2.39
C THR A 175 30.30 5.48 1.56
N GLU A 176 30.05 4.35 2.21
CA GLU A 176 29.77 3.08 1.55
C GLU A 176 28.64 2.37 2.26
N ARG A 177 27.56 2.08 1.50
CA ARG A 177 26.40 1.34 2.02
C ARG A 177 25.65 0.62 0.90
N VAL A 178 24.80 -0.31 1.30
CA VAL A 178 23.88 -1.00 0.40
C VAL A 178 22.45 -0.70 0.84
N ALA A 179 21.69 -0.09 -0.07
CA ALA A 179 20.24 0.06 0.10
C ALA A 179 19.58 -1.27 -0.29
N VAL A 180 18.75 -1.81 0.59
CA VAL A 180 18.05 -3.08 0.39
C VAL A 180 16.56 -2.92 0.69
N PRO A 181 15.68 -3.69 0.02
CA PRO A 181 14.27 -3.78 0.41
C PRO A 181 14.15 -4.23 1.87
N LYS A 182 13.19 -3.67 2.59
CA LYS A 182 12.91 -4.02 3.99
C LYS A 182 12.04 -5.27 4.13
N LEU A 183 11.29 -5.58 3.07
CA LEU A 183 10.37 -6.71 2.98
C LEU A 183 10.68 -7.53 1.74
N ARG A 184 10.34 -8.84 1.78
CA ARG A 184 10.44 -9.74 0.61
C ARG A 184 9.52 -9.29 -0.51
N GLN A 185 8.36 -8.77 -0.15
CA GLN A 185 7.39 -8.22 -1.07
C GLN A 185 6.75 -6.99 -0.45
N SER A 186 6.57 -5.95 -1.24
CA SER A 186 5.73 -4.82 -0.85
C SER A 186 4.82 -4.39 -2.00
N ARG A 187 3.52 -4.32 -1.71
CA ARG A 187 2.46 -3.92 -2.64
C ARG A 187 1.56 -2.87 -2.03
N LEU A 188 1.24 -1.88 -2.82
CA LEU A 188 0.13 -0.98 -2.59
C LEU A 188 -0.67 -0.94 -3.90
N ARG A 189 -1.74 -1.72 -3.96
CA ARG A 189 -2.49 -1.97 -5.18
C ARG A 189 -3.11 -0.69 -5.71
N LEU A 190 -2.88 -0.40 -6.99
CA LEU A 190 -3.57 0.69 -7.66
C LEU A 190 -5.03 0.32 -7.92
N VAL A 191 -5.91 1.26 -7.68
CA VAL A 191 -7.29 1.16 -8.14
C VAL A 191 -7.34 1.66 -9.58
N ASN A 192 -7.33 0.74 -10.55
CA ASN A 192 -7.43 1.11 -11.96
C ASN A 192 -8.85 0.82 -12.48
N TRP A 193 -9.69 1.84 -12.50
CA TRP A 193 -11.07 1.75 -12.96
C TRP A 193 -11.28 2.35 -14.36
N GLY A 194 -10.20 2.51 -15.12
CA GLY A 194 -10.23 3.13 -16.44
C GLY A 194 -10.44 4.64 -16.41
N ASN A 195 -11.00 5.18 -17.48
CA ASN A 195 -11.20 6.63 -17.65
C ASN A 195 -12.58 7.13 -17.20
N ALA A 196 -13.48 6.23 -16.80
CA ALA A 196 -14.81 6.62 -16.32
C ALA A 196 -14.68 7.58 -15.10
N GLY A 197 -15.43 8.66 -15.10
CA GLY A 197 -15.35 9.70 -14.05
C GLY A 197 -14.34 10.82 -14.32
N TRP A 198 -13.42 10.63 -15.27
CA TRP A 198 -12.52 11.67 -15.74
C TRP A 198 -13.14 12.38 -16.95
N ASN A 199 -13.07 13.70 -16.97
CA ASN A 199 -13.53 14.49 -18.11
C ASN A 199 -12.51 14.47 -19.24
N ASN A 200 -11.20 14.51 -18.91
CA ASN A 200 -10.11 14.44 -19.86
C ASN A 200 -9.29 13.13 -19.66
N PRO A 201 -9.24 12.22 -20.66
CA PRO A 201 -8.45 10.99 -20.59
C PRO A 201 -6.95 11.22 -20.36
N ASP A 202 -6.39 12.35 -20.84
CA ASP A 202 -4.98 12.68 -20.64
C ASP A 202 -4.68 13.02 -19.17
N ASN A 203 -5.62 13.67 -18.47
CA ASN A 203 -5.53 13.90 -17.04
C ASN A 203 -5.52 12.57 -16.28
N ALA A 204 -6.40 11.64 -16.65
CA ALA A 204 -6.42 10.29 -16.09
C ALA A 204 -5.08 9.56 -16.29
N ALA A 205 -4.51 9.63 -17.50
CA ALA A 205 -3.23 9.01 -17.83
C ALA A 205 -2.08 9.63 -17.04
N ARG A 206 -2.01 10.96 -16.96
CA ARG A 206 -1.00 11.70 -16.18
C ARG A 206 -1.09 11.37 -14.70
N PHE A 207 -2.30 11.35 -14.13
CA PHE A 207 -2.53 10.99 -12.73
C PHE A 207 -2.01 9.58 -12.42
N ARG A 208 -2.37 8.58 -13.25
CA ARG A 208 -1.90 7.20 -13.08
C ARG A 208 -0.37 7.10 -13.18
N GLN A 209 0.25 7.76 -14.15
CA GLN A 209 1.71 7.76 -14.28
C GLN A 209 2.41 8.42 -13.09
N ALA A 210 1.85 9.53 -12.59
CA ALA A 210 2.38 10.19 -11.40
C ALA A 210 2.29 9.28 -10.16
N GLN A 211 1.18 8.56 -9.98
CA GLN A 211 1.05 7.56 -8.90
C GLN A 211 2.06 6.41 -9.03
N LEU A 212 2.25 5.87 -10.25
CA LEU A 212 3.26 4.82 -10.49
C LEU A 212 4.66 5.31 -10.12
N ARG A 213 5.03 6.53 -10.54
CA ARG A 213 6.32 7.13 -10.18
C ARG A 213 6.46 7.35 -8.68
N TRP A 214 5.39 7.76 -8.01
CA TRP A 214 5.38 7.90 -6.55
C TRP A 214 5.61 6.55 -5.85
N LEU A 215 4.95 5.47 -6.30
CA LEU A 215 5.18 4.11 -5.77
C LEU A 215 6.64 3.66 -5.96
N CYS A 216 7.24 3.98 -7.11
CA CYS A 216 8.67 3.75 -7.34
C CYS A 216 9.55 4.47 -6.31
N ARG A 217 9.30 5.74 -6.09
CA ARG A 217 10.01 6.58 -5.13
C ARG A 217 9.83 6.12 -3.69
N GLN A 218 8.67 5.53 -3.36
CA GLN A 218 8.42 4.86 -2.07
C GLN A 218 8.95 3.41 -2.03
N ARG A 219 9.59 2.92 -3.10
CA ARG A 219 10.26 1.61 -3.21
C ARG A 219 9.34 0.41 -3.00
N PHE A 220 8.09 0.49 -3.50
CA PHE A 220 7.24 -0.69 -3.57
C PHE A 220 7.77 -1.65 -4.62
N CYS A 221 8.26 -2.82 -4.18
CA CYS A 221 8.94 -3.77 -5.06
C CYS A 221 8.77 -5.22 -4.61
N LEU A 222 9.04 -6.16 -5.54
CA LEU A 222 9.07 -7.59 -5.29
C LEU A 222 10.52 -8.08 -5.30
N GLU A 223 11.15 -8.13 -4.14
CA GLU A 223 12.40 -8.88 -4.02
C GLU A 223 12.14 -10.35 -4.33
N GLU A 224 11.08 -10.89 -3.72
CA GLU A 224 10.51 -12.19 -4.03
C GLU A 224 9.05 -12.02 -4.48
N ASP A 225 8.62 -12.72 -5.52
CA ASP A 225 7.23 -12.69 -5.95
C ASP A 225 6.43 -13.75 -5.17
N LEU A 226 5.87 -13.33 -4.04
CA LEU A 226 4.93 -14.15 -3.28
C LEU A 226 3.61 -14.18 -4.03
N SER A 227 3.53 -15.01 -5.07
CA SER A 227 2.35 -15.09 -5.93
C SER A 227 1.23 -15.82 -5.21
N TYR A 228 0.23 -15.06 -4.77
CA TYR A 228 -0.97 -15.58 -4.10
C TYR A 228 -2.20 -14.72 -4.45
N GLY A 229 -3.35 -15.24 -4.12
CA GLY A 229 -4.64 -14.60 -4.35
C GLY A 229 -5.74 -15.67 -4.40
N HIS A 230 -7.01 -15.28 -4.55
CA HIS A 230 -8.10 -16.24 -4.73
C HIS A 230 -7.78 -17.18 -5.90
N GLY A 231 -7.32 -18.40 -5.56
CA GLY A 231 -6.63 -19.31 -6.48
C GLY A 231 -7.53 -20.22 -7.29
N PHE A 232 -8.82 -20.35 -6.91
CA PHE A 232 -9.71 -21.40 -7.43
C PHE A 232 -10.89 -20.84 -8.24
N LYS A 233 -10.70 -19.68 -8.89
CA LYS A 233 -11.78 -18.96 -9.59
C LYS A 233 -12.32 -19.72 -10.80
N ASP A 234 -11.51 -20.52 -11.46
CA ASP A 234 -11.84 -21.32 -12.64
C ASP A 234 -12.34 -22.73 -12.30
N TYR A 235 -12.15 -23.21 -11.05
CA TYR A 235 -12.43 -24.58 -10.65
C TYR A 235 -13.89 -24.98 -10.87
N TRP A 236 -14.85 -24.09 -10.60
CA TRP A 236 -16.25 -24.40 -10.85
C TRP A 236 -16.54 -24.64 -12.33
N ASN A 237 -15.95 -23.85 -13.21
CA ASN A 237 -16.12 -24.02 -14.65
C ASN A 237 -15.46 -25.34 -15.15
N ARG A 238 -14.33 -25.72 -14.56
CA ARG A 238 -13.60 -26.95 -14.93
C ARG A 238 -14.23 -28.20 -14.35
N PHE A 239 -14.65 -28.18 -13.11
CA PHE A 239 -14.97 -29.38 -12.35
C PHE A 239 -16.40 -29.42 -11.80
N GLY A 240 -17.16 -28.35 -11.83
CA GLY A 240 -18.46 -28.27 -11.16
C GLY A 240 -19.48 -29.31 -11.63
N LYS A 241 -19.38 -29.78 -12.91
CA LYS A 241 -20.24 -30.84 -13.46
C LYS A 241 -19.71 -32.25 -13.22
N THR A 242 -18.39 -32.45 -13.26
CA THR A 242 -17.73 -33.75 -13.21
C THR A 242 -17.31 -34.15 -11.81
N HIS A 243 -16.97 -33.19 -10.96
CA HIS A 243 -16.47 -33.36 -9.61
C HIS A 243 -17.16 -32.42 -8.61
N PRO A 244 -18.50 -32.50 -8.46
CA PRO A 244 -19.21 -31.62 -7.53
C PRO A 244 -18.73 -31.77 -6.08
N GLU A 245 -18.15 -32.93 -5.72
CA GLU A 245 -17.58 -33.22 -4.41
C GLU A 245 -16.35 -32.35 -4.07
N TYR A 246 -15.72 -31.73 -5.04
CA TYR A 246 -14.64 -30.74 -4.80
C TYR A 246 -15.14 -29.46 -4.13
N PHE A 247 -16.44 -29.20 -4.23
CA PHE A 247 -17.01 -27.92 -3.79
C PHE A 247 -17.77 -28.06 -2.47
N SER A 248 -17.89 -26.92 -1.78
CA SER A 248 -18.60 -26.82 -0.51
C SER A 248 -19.99 -27.42 -0.59
N MET A 249 -20.31 -28.24 0.38
CA MET A 249 -21.70 -28.63 0.64
C MET A 249 -22.41 -27.47 1.33
N LEU A 250 -23.48 -26.99 0.73
CA LEU A 250 -24.35 -25.98 1.29
C LEU A 250 -25.30 -26.57 2.34
N PRO A 251 -25.95 -25.76 3.17
CA PRO A 251 -26.88 -26.27 4.20
C PRO A 251 -28.06 -27.07 3.65
N ASP A 252 -28.46 -26.79 2.41
CA ASP A 252 -29.54 -27.51 1.71
C ASP A 252 -29.06 -28.83 1.04
N GLY A 253 -27.82 -29.26 1.31
CA GLY A 253 -27.21 -30.46 0.76
C GLY A 253 -26.64 -30.33 -0.64
N ARG A 254 -26.93 -29.23 -1.35
CA ARG A 254 -26.32 -28.97 -2.67
C ARG A 254 -24.84 -28.61 -2.53
N ARG A 255 -24.07 -28.79 -3.60
CA ARG A 255 -22.67 -28.44 -3.64
C ARG A 255 -22.41 -27.29 -4.60
N GLY A 256 -21.46 -26.40 -4.25
CA GLY A 256 -20.90 -25.38 -5.13
C GLY A 256 -21.43 -23.97 -4.89
N LEU A 257 -22.13 -23.40 -5.87
CA LEU A 257 -22.50 -21.99 -5.85
C LEU A 257 -23.71 -21.70 -4.95
N LEU A 258 -23.63 -20.57 -4.24
CA LEU A 258 -24.81 -19.96 -3.62
C LEU A 258 -25.82 -19.55 -4.72
N PRO A 259 -27.14 -19.51 -4.42
CA PRO A 259 -28.14 -19.01 -5.36
C PRO A 259 -27.79 -17.62 -5.88
N GLY A 260 -27.74 -17.47 -7.22
CA GLY A 260 -27.30 -16.21 -7.86
C GLY A 260 -25.80 -15.92 -7.74
N GLY A 261 -24.99 -16.87 -7.27
CA GLY A 261 -23.54 -16.74 -7.19
C GLY A 261 -22.85 -16.85 -8.56
N ILE A 262 -21.68 -16.24 -8.68
CA ILE A 262 -20.83 -16.34 -9.87
C ILE A 262 -19.81 -17.47 -9.72
N SER A 263 -19.44 -18.11 -10.83
CA SER A 263 -18.52 -19.27 -10.85
C SER A 263 -17.22 -19.07 -10.08
N GLY A 264 -16.58 -17.89 -10.22
CA GLY A 264 -15.34 -17.57 -9.52
C GLY A 264 -15.46 -17.40 -8.00
N ARG A 265 -16.63 -17.65 -7.43
CA ARG A 265 -16.90 -17.59 -5.98
C ARG A 265 -17.35 -18.92 -5.38
N ALA A 266 -17.26 -20.01 -6.15
CA ALA A 266 -17.49 -21.34 -5.60
C ALA A 266 -16.41 -21.69 -4.56
N MET A 267 -16.81 -22.02 -3.33
CA MET A 267 -15.90 -22.43 -2.28
C MET A 267 -15.64 -23.94 -2.35
N LEU A 268 -14.53 -24.37 -1.76
CA LEU A 268 -14.06 -25.74 -1.85
C LEU A 268 -14.48 -26.60 -0.63
N CYS A 269 -14.59 -27.90 -0.84
CA CYS A 269 -14.65 -28.90 0.23
C CYS A 269 -13.22 -29.24 0.69
N VAL A 270 -12.66 -28.39 1.54
CA VAL A 270 -11.23 -28.41 1.90
C VAL A 270 -10.76 -29.69 2.61
N SER A 271 -11.67 -30.55 3.05
CA SER A 271 -11.34 -31.87 3.61
C SER A 271 -11.35 -33.02 2.58
N ASN A 272 -11.63 -32.73 1.29
CA ASN A 272 -11.71 -33.76 0.25
C ASN A 272 -10.30 -34.12 -0.28
N PRO A 273 -9.83 -35.38 -0.11
CA PRO A 273 -8.51 -35.79 -0.59
C PRO A 273 -8.34 -35.73 -2.12
N ALA A 274 -9.41 -36.02 -2.89
CA ALA A 274 -9.34 -35.94 -4.35
C ALA A 274 -9.12 -34.49 -4.84
N LEU A 275 -9.70 -33.50 -4.14
CA LEU A 275 -9.41 -32.09 -4.39
C LEU A 275 -7.94 -31.77 -4.11
N HIS A 276 -7.35 -32.32 -3.03
CA HIS A 276 -5.93 -32.06 -2.73
C HIS A 276 -5.03 -32.59 -3.84
N HIS A 277 -5.31 -33.79 -4.38
CA HIS A 277 -4.58 -34.32 -5.52
C HIS A 277 -4.73 -33.48 -6.77
N GLN A 278 -5.94 -32.96 -7.03
CA GLN A 278 -6.18 -32.08 -8.18
C GLN A 278 -5.39 -30.75 -8.05
N ILE A 279 -5.35 -30.15 -6.85
CA ILE A 279 -4.56 -28.93 -6.59
C ILE A 279 -3.08 -29.18 -6.89
N LEU A 280 -2.52 -30.31 -6.46
CA LEU A 280 -1.13 -30.67 -6.70
C LEU A 280 -0.86 -30.94 -8.18
N ALA A 281 -1.75 -31.63 -8.88
CA ALA A 281 -1.64 -31.88 -10.31
C ALA A 281 -1.66 -30.58 -11.11
N ASP A 282 -2.56 -29.65 -10.78
CA ASP A 282 -2.62 -28.31 -11.40
C ASP A 282 -1.34 -27.51 -11.15
N HIS A 283 -0.82 -27.54 -9.92
CA HIS A 283 0.44 -26.88 -9.58
C HIS A 283 1.61 -27.45 -10.39
N GLN A 284 1.75 -28.76 -10.48
CA GLN A 284 2.80 -29.42 -11.26
C GLN A 284 2.69 -29.05 -12.75
N ALA A 285 1.48 -29.12 -13.31
CA ALA A 285 1.26 -28.74 -14.71
C ALA A 285 1.61 -27.26 -14.99
N ALA A 286 1.21 -26.35 -14.09
CA ALA A 286 1.46 -24.93 -14.24
C ALA A 286 2.95 -24.55 -14.11
N THR A 287 3.74 -25.38 -13.45
CA THR A 287 5.17 -25.09 -13.14
C THR A 287 6.16 -25.96 -13.90
N ALA A 288 5.70 -26.96 -14.66
CA ALA A 288 6.54 -27.94 -15.35
C ALA A 288 7.58 -27.34 -16.30
N ALA A 289 7.24 -26.22 -16.96
CA ALA A 289 8.12 -25.55 -17.92
C ALA A 289 9.02 -24.47 -17.28
N LEU A 290 8.91 -24.23 -15.97
CA LEU A 290 9.71 -23.20 -15.30
C LEU A 290 11.14 -23.72 -15.05
N PRO A 291 12.16 -22.87 -15.24
CA PRO A 291 13.53 -23.22 -14.93
C PRO A 291 13.71 -23.50 -13.43
N PRO A 292 14.66 -24.34 -13.03
CA PRO A 292 14.99 -24.55 -11.61
C PRO A 292 15.30 -23.23 -10.92
N SER A 293 14.89 -23.10 -9.66
CA SER A 293 15.16 -21.92 -8.83
C SER A 293 15.50 -22.34 -7.40
N GLU A 294 16.53 -21.70 -6.85
CA GLU A 294 16.93 -21.86 -5.45
C GLU A 294 16.03 -21.07 -4.46
N SER A 295 15.25 -20.09 -4.97
CA SER A 295 14.34 -19.34 -4.11
C SER A 295 13.22 -20.23 -3.57
N GLU A 296 13.07 -20.27 -2.25
CA GLU A 296 11.95 -20.95 -1.61
C GLU A 296 10.57 -20.41 -2.05
N PHE A 297 10.54 -19.17 -2.56
CA PHE A 297 9.34 -18.47 -3.04
C PHE A 297 9.13 -18.56 -4.55
N ALA A 298 9.97 -19.30 -5.26
CA ALA A 298 9.76 -19.51 -6.68
C ALA A 298 8.40 -20.21 -6.92
N PRO A 299 7.70 -19.91 -8.03
CA PRO A 299 6.37 -20.49 -8.29
C PRO A 299 6.32 -22.02 -8.18
N GLN A 300 7.40 -22.73 -8.58
CA GLN A 300 7.48 -24.19 -8.46
C GLN A 300 7.69 -24.71 -7.03
N ASN A 301 7.91 -23.82 -6.06
CA ASN A 301 8.12 -24.16 -4.64
C ASN A 301 6.98 -23.71 -3.75
N VAL A 302 6.00 -22.96 -4.30
CA VAL A 302 4.90 -22.36 -3.54
C VAL A 302 3.54 -22.80 -4.09
N ILE A 303 2.70 -23.35 -3.23
CA ILE A 303 1.32 -23.70 -3.56
C ILE A 303 0.37 -22.66 -2.97
N ASN A 304 -0.40 -22.02 -3.84
CA ASN A 304 -1.42 -21.06 -3.42
C ASN A 304 -2.70 -21.78 -2.99
N LEU A 305 -3.01 -21.72 -1.69
CA LEU A 305 -4.22 -22.31 -1.08
C LEU A 305 -5.21 -21.22 -0.63
N CYS A 306 -5.10 -20.02 -1.16
CA CYS A 306 -6.03 -18.93 -0.83
C CYS A 306 -7.40 -19.19 -1.46
N GLU A 307 -8.41 -19.40 -0.62
CA GLU A 307 -9.80 -19.66 -0.99
C GLU A 307 -10.42 -18.48 -1.78
N ASN A 308 -11.50 -18.76 -2.49
CA ASN A 308 -12.28 -17.78 -3.22
C ASN A 308 -13.00 -16.81 -2.28
N ASP A 309 -13.35 -15.63 -2.78
CA ASP A 309 -14.04 -14.56 -2.04
C ASP A 309 -15.54 -14.85 -1.91
N SER A 310 -15.87 -15.78 -1.03
CA SER A 310 -17.26 -16.17 -0.76
C SER A 310 -17.44 -16.60 0.69
N PRO A 311 -18.62 -16.37 1.27
CA PRO A 311 -18.97 -16.89 2.59
C PRO A 311 -19.50 -18.34 2.58
N ALA A 312 -19.59 -19.02 1.41
CA ALA A 312 -20.19 -20.34 1.23
C ALA A 312 -19.29 -21.48 1.71
N LEU A 313 -19.11 -21.62 3.01
CA LEU A 313 -18.26 -22.63 3.62
C LEU A 313 -18.91 -24.01 3.66
N CYS A 314 -18.11 -25.06 3.52
CA CYS A 314 -18.58 -26.44 3.48
C CYS A 314 -19.21 -26.90 4.81
N THR A 315 -20.38 -27.50 4.74
CA THR A 315 -21.12 -28.03 5.89
C THR A 315 -21.03 -29.55 5.99
N CYS A 316 -20.23 -30.25 5.14
CA CYS A 316 -20.11 -31.69 5.19
C CYS A 316 -19.50 -32.17 6.54
N PRO A 317 -19.80 -33.43 6.97
CA PRO A 317 -19.30 -33.93 8.25
C PRO A 317 -17.78 -33.90 8.37
N GLN A 318 -17.04 -34.23 7.32
CA GLN A 318 -15.56 -34.22 7.31
C GLN A 318 -14.98 -32.82 7.53
N CYS A 319 -15.51 -31.81 6.85
CA CYS A 319 -15.08 -30.42 7.10
C CYS A 319 -15.41 -29.98 8.52
N ARG A 320 -16.60 -30.33 9.04
CA ARG A 320 -17.01 -30.00 10.42
C ARG A 320 -16.14 -30.68 11.48
N ALA A 321 -15.68 -31.92 11.22
CA ALA A 321 -14.76 -32.60 12.12
C ALA A 321 -13.39 -31.93 12.26
N TRP A 322 -13.04 -31.04 11.33
CA TRP A 322 -11.81 -30.28 11.39
C TRP A 322 -11.96 -28.96 12.17
N ASP A 323 -13.20 -28.54 12.47
CA ASP A 323 -13.44 -27.31 13.22
C ASP A 323 -13.00 -27.47 14.69
N ALA A 324 -12.61 -26.37 15.29
CA ALA A 324 -12.42 -26.32 16.73
C ALA A 324 -13.77 -26.56 17.45
N PRO A 325 -13.79 -27.23 18.63
CA PRO A 325 -14.97 -27.23 19.47
C PRO A 325 -15.37 -25.79 19.77
N GLN A 326 -16.67 -25.53 19.91
CA GLN A 326 -17.21 -24.20 20.13
C GLN A 326 -16.49 -23.50 21.30
N ALA A 327 -15.43 -22.77 20.98
CA ALA A 327 -15.05 -21.66 21.81
C ALA A 327 -16.09 -20.57 21.57
N SER A 328 -16.49 -19.84 22.58
CA SER A 328 -17.35 -18.66 22.43
C SER A 328 -16.55 -17.64 21.58
N PHE A 329 -16.72 -17.71 20.29
CA PHE A 329 -16.21 -16.68 19.40
C PHE A 329 -17.18 -15.52 19.50
N ALA A 330 -16.89 -14.62 20.40
CA ALA A 330 -17.39 -13.27 20.32
C ALA A 330 -17.21 -12.80 18.86
N THR A 331 -18.23 -12.15 18.35
CA THR A 331 -18.21 -11.49 17.02
C THR A 331 -16.82 -11.02 16.70
N HIS A 332 -16.23 -11.57 15.62
CA HIS A 332 -14.88 -11.16 15.23
C HIS A 332 -14.90 -9.64 14.99
N PRO A 333 -14.15 -8.83 15.75
CA PRO A 333 -14.36 -7.37 15.81
C PRO A 333 -14.11 -6.67 14.48
N TYR A 334 -13.43 -7.33 13.52
CA TYR A 334 -13.11 -6.75 12.22
C TYR A 334 -14.21 -6.86 11.19
N TRP A 335 -14.95 -7.98 11.25
CA TRP A 335 -15.88 -8.31 10.18
C TRP A 335 -17.31 -7.91 10.51
N GLY A 336 -17.57 -7.47 11.76
CA GLY A 336 -18.87 -7.06 12.23
C GLY A 336 -19.95 -8.14 12.07
N LYS A 337 -21.13 -7.89 12.59
CA LYS A 337 -22.31 -8.78 12.45
C LYS A 337 -22.80 -8.98 11.00
N GLY A 338 -22.10 -8.42 9.98
CA GLY A 338 -22.65 -8.27 8.63
C GLY A 338 -22.35 -9.37 7.62
N VAL A 339 -21.31 -10.21 7.79
CA VAL A 339 -21.02 -11.28 6.81
C VAL A 339 -21.83 -12.52 7.09
N ILE A 340 -22.08 -12.83 8.34
CA ILE A 340 -22.80 -14.03 8.79
C ILE A 340 -24.32 -13.85 8.79
N PRO A 341 -24.91 -12.70 9.22
CA PRO A 341 -26.34 -12.49 9.10
C PRO A 341 -26.88 -12.59 7.68
N THR A 342 -26.12 -12.22 6.67
CA THR A 342 -26.56 -12.39 5.26
C THR A 342 -26.63 -13.86 4.87
N LEU A 343 -25.83 -14.72 5.46
CA LEU A 343 -25.88 -16.17 5.29
C LEU A 343 -26.96 -16.78 6.17
N ALA A 344 -27.06 -16.39 7.43
CA ALA A 344 -28.11 -16.85 8.34
C ALA A 344 -29.51 -16.52 7.81
N ASN A 345 -29.70 -15.33 7.20
CA ASN A 345 -30.96 -14.96 6.57
C ASN A 345 -31.27 -15.74 5.28
N ARG A 346 -30.22 -16.19 4.54
CA ARG A 346 -30.38 -17.03 3.34
C ARG A 346 -30.40 -18.52 3.65
N PHE A 347 -29.75 -18.92 4.74
CA PHE A 347 -29.61 -20.31 5.18
C PHE A 347 -29.66 -20.37 6.71
N PRO A 348 -30.86 -20.38 7.31
CA PRO A 348 -31.03 -20.42 8.75
C PRO A 348 -30.26 -21.56 9.45
N ALA A 349 -30.02 -22.66 8.76
CA ALA A 349 -29.24 -23.79 9.28
C ALA A 349 -27.73 -23.60 9.35
N LEU A 350 -27.17 -22.54 8.74
CA LEU A 350 -25.74 -22.19 8.87
C LEU A 350 -25.45 -21.38 10.12
N GLY A 351 -26.42 -20.66 10.59
CA GLY A 351 -26.34 -19.93 11.83
C GLY A 351 -27.25 -20.61 12.83
N SER A 352 -26.74 -21.25 13.79
CA SER A 352 -27.41 -21.40 15.07
C SER A 352 -27.51 -20.02 15.76
N ASN A 353 -27.60 -18.99 15.01
CA ASN A 353 -27.99 -17.68 15.44
C ASN A 353 -29.49 -17.63 15.33
N ASP A 354 -30.11 -18.12 16.29
CA ASP A 354 -31.44 -17.97 16.82
C ASP A 354 -31.97 -16.54 16.77
N GLY A 355 -31.61 -15.75 15.79
CA GLY A 355 -32.19 -14.44 15.47
C GLY A 355 -32.24 -13.40 16.59
N ALA A 356 -31.92 -13.83 17.76
CA ALA A 356 -32.04 -13.08 18.99
C ALA A 356 -30.69 -12.55 19.40
N GLY A 357 -30.09 -11.63 18.68
CA GLY A 357 -29.04 -10.77 19.21
C GLY A 357 -27.99 -11.41 20.14
N SER A 358 -27.86 -12.73 20.10
CA SER A 358 -26.89 -13.43 20.93
C SER A 358 -25.50 -13.15 20.38
N ASP A 359 -24.63 -12.64 21.22
CA ASP A 359 -23.21 -12.40 20.95
C ASP A 359 -22.40 -13.70 20.68
N LYS A 360 -23.09 -14.81 20.40
CA LYS A 360 -22.48 -16.06 19.98
C LYS A 360 -22.13 -15.96 18.49
N GLY A 361 -20.95 -15.44 18.21
CA GLY A 361 -20.40 -15.38 16.86
C GLY A 361 -20.30 -16.76 16.22
N ALA A 362 -20.29 -16.81 14.88
CA ALA A 362 -19.98 -18.06 14.19
C ALA A 362 -18.60 -18.56 14.61
N PRO A 363 -18.42 -19.88 14.76
CA PRO A 363 -17.15 -20.47 15.14
C PRO A 363 -16.05 -20.08 14.12
N SER A 364 -14.84 -19.79 14.62
CA SER A 364 -13.69 -19.62 13.75
C SER A 364 -13.41 -20.90 12.99
N LEU A 365 -13.20 -20.77 11.69
CA LEU A 365 -12.84 -21.90 10.83
C LEU A 365 -11.32 -22.04 10.66
N SER A 366 -10.54 -21.35 11.49
CA SER A 366 -9.08 -21.32 11.36
C SER A 366 -8.45 -22.70 11.54
N ASP A 367 -8.95 -23.53 12.48
CA ASP A 367 -8.48 -24.92 12.63
C ASP A 367 -8.72 -25.75 11.35
N ARG A 368 -9.89 -25.59 10.70
CA ARG A 368 -10.21 -26.26 9.44
C ARG A 368 -9.24 -25.82 8.33
N MET A 369 -9.08 -24.52 8.16
CA MET A 369 -8.25 -23.97 7.08
C MET A 369 -6.77 -24.33 7.28
N THR A 370 -6.28 -24.27 8.50
CA THR A 370 -4.89 -24.63 8.81
C THR A 370 -4.61 -26.12 8.64
N ARG A 371 -5.58 -27.00 8.95
CA ARG A 371 -5.49 -28.44 8.61
C ARG A 371 -5.42 -28.64 7.11
N PHE A 372 -6.22 -27.92 6.33
CA PHE A 372 -6.14 -27.95 4.87
C PHE A 372 -4.75 -27.60 4.39
N TYR A 373 -4.17 -26.50 4.88
CA TYR A 373 -2.83 -26.07 4.50
C TYR A 373 -1.77 -27.14 4.80
N LEU A 374 -1.80 -27.71 6.01
CA LEU A 374 -0.85 -28.76 6.40
C LEU A 374 -1.06 -30.08 5.62
N THR A 375 -2.31 -30.46 5.33
CA THR A 375 -2.61 -31.69 4.58
C THR A 375 -2.08 -31.61 3.15
N VAL A 376 -2.32 -30.47 2.47
CA VAL A 376 -1.78 -30.27 1.12
C VAL A 376 -0.26 -30.14 1.15
N GLN A 377 0.33 -29.45 2.15
CA GLN A 377 1.78 -29.36 2.31
C GLN A 377 2.42 -30.72 2.48
N ALA A 378 1.88 -31.58 3.34
CA ALA A 378 2.40 -32.92 3.58
C ALA A 378 2.30 -33.82 2.32
N ALA A 379 1.25 -33.66 1.52
CA ALA A 379 1.13 -34.35 0.24
C ALA A 379 2.12 -33.80 -0.81
N ALA A 380 2.35 -32.49 -0.83
CA ALA A 380 3.33 -31.85 -1.71
C ALA A 380 4.76 -32.25 -1.35
N ASP A 381 5.10 -32.36 -0.07
CA ASP A 381 6.43 -32.75 0.40
C ASP A 381 6.83 -34.18 -0.02
N LYS A 382 5.85 -35.06 -0.29
CA LYS A 382 6.09 -36.39 -0.86
C LYS A 382 6.53 -36.32 -2.32
N ILE A 383 6.13 -35.29 -3.05
CA ILE A 383 6.50 -35.05 -4.45
C ILE A 383 7.82 -34.28 -4.51
N LYS A 384 7.92 -33.23 -3.74
CA LYS A 384 9.10 -32.37 -3.64
C LYS A 384 9.25 -31.88 -2.20
N PRO A 385 10.29 -32.32 -1.46
CA PRO A 385 10.54 -31.84 -0.09
C PRO A 385 10.74 -30.33 -0.02
N GLY A 386 10.27 -29.69 1.06
CA GLY A 386 10.49 -28.28 1.32
C GLY A 386 9.44 -27.34 0.72
N MET A 387 8.31 -27.85 0.22
CA MET A 387 7.24 -27.03 -0.36
C MET A 387 6.66 -26.03 0.63
N VAL A 388 6.46 -24.82 0.15
CA VAL A 388 5.80 -23.72 0.86
C VAL A 388 4.34 -23.66 0.45
N VAL A 389 3.44 -23.41 1.40
CA VAL A 389 2.02 -23.17 1.12
C VAL A 389 1.64 -21.75 1.51
N PHE A 390 0.78 -21.13 0.72
CA PHE A 390 0.27 -19.79 0.96
C PHE A 390 -1.23 -19.85 1.23
N GLY A 391 -1.66 -19.28 2.37
CA GLY A 391 -3.07 -19.22 2.76
C GLY A 391 -3.47 -17.84 3.25
N TYR A 392 -4.75 -17.66 3.53
CA TYR A 392 -5.29 -16.45 4.14
C TYR A 392 -5.59 -16.64 5.63
N ALA A 393 -5.50 -15.51 6.37
CA ALA A 393 -6.27 -15.26 7.57
C ALA A 393 -7.36 -14.24 7.22
N TYR A 394 -8.59 -14.73 6.94
CA TYR A 394 -9.61 -13.93 6.27
C TYR A 394 -11.02 -14.28 6.77
N ALA A 395 -11.88 -13.26 6.82
CA ALA A 395 -13.30 -13.44 7.19
C ALA A 395 -13.47 -14.26 8.51
N ASN A 396 -14.15 -15.36 8.48
CA ASN A 396 -14.41 -16.23 9.64
C ASN A 396 -13.26 -17.18 10.03
N TYR A 397 -12.12 -17.10 9.34
CA TYR A 397 -10.84 -17.71 9.72
C TYR A 397 -9.72 -16.66 9.83
N ALA A 398 -10.05 -15.43 10.21
CA ALA A 398 -9.07 -14.36 10.44
C ALA A 398 -8.33 -14.53 11.78
N ALA A 399 -9.02 -15.02 12.82
CA ALA A 399 -8.39 -15.32 14.11
C ALA A 399 -7.43 -16.52 14.00
N PRO A 400 -6.39 -16.62 14.87
CA PRO A 400 -5.46 -17.75 14.84
C PRO A 400 -6.15 -19.08 15.19
N PRO A 401 -5.58 -20.23 14.74
CA PRO A 401 -6.10 -21.53 15.09
C PRO A 401 -5.95 -21.82 16.59
N LEU A 402 -6.86 -22.59 17.16
CA LEU A 402 -6.85 -22.92 18.58
C LEU A 402 -6.04 -24.18 18.88
N ARG A 403 -6.11 -25.20 18.01
CA ARG A 403 -5.55 -26.53 18.25
C ARG A 403 -4.47 -26.95 17.28
N VAL A 404 -4.36 -26.25 16.14
CA VAL A 404 -3.43 -26.63 15.07
C VAL A 404 -2.14 -25.84 15.21
N LYS A 405 -1.01 -26.55 15.33
CA LYS A 405 0.32 -25.97 15.19
C LYS A 405 0.74 -26.04 13.73
N LEU A 406 1.34 -24.97 13.27
CA LEU A 406 1.82 -24.81 11.91
C LEU A 406 3.36 -24.80 11.89
N ASN A 407 3.94 -24.47 10.77
CA ASN A 407 5.38 -24.35 10.60
C ASN A 407 5.71 -23.12 9.71
N GLU A 408 6.98 -22.74 9.67
CA GLU A 408 7.45 -21.54 8.93
C GLU A 408 7.32 -21.66 7.39
N ARG A 409 7.05 -22.85 6.85
CA ARG A 409 6.76 -23.03 5.43
C ARG A 409 5.28 -22.79 5.09
N VAL A 410 4.46 -22.49 6.09
CA VAL A 410 3.11 -21.94 5.89
C VAL A 410 3.18 -20.44 5.99
N ILE A 411 2.83 -19.74 4.90
CA ILE A 411 2.76 -18.29 4.85
C ILE A 411 1.30 -17.86 4.89
N ILE A 412 0.97 -17.00 5.80
CA ILE A 412 -0.39 -16.48 5.94
C ILE A 412 -0.45 -15.02 5.53
N SER A 413 -1.27 -14.75 4.55
CA SER A 413 -1.66 -13.39 4.19
C SER A 413 -2.75 -12.92 5.15
N PHE A 414 -2.34 -12.08 6.11
CA PHE A 414 -3.19 -11.61 7.20
C PHE A 414 -4.04 -10.43 6.75
N VAL A 415 -5.35 -10.65 6.63
CA VAL A 415 -6.36 -9.65 6.24
C VAL A 415 -7.10 -9.10 7.49
N GLY A 416 -6.62 -9.44 8.66
CA GLY A 416 -7.31 -9.25 9.96
C GLY A 416 -7.33 -7.82 10.48
N TRP A 417 -6.79 -6.82 9.79
CA TRP A 417 -6.93 -5.43 10.24
C TRP A 417 -8.38 -4.94 10.12
N PRO A 418 -8.86 -4.16 11.09
CA PRO A 418 -10.24 -3.69 11.08
C PRO A 418 -10.51 -2.72 9.95
N PHE A 419 -11.78 -2.70 9.53
CA PHE A 419 -12.31 -1.56 8.82
C PHE A 419 -12.62 -0.42 9.79
N TYR A 420 -12.76 0.79 9.26
CA TYR A 420 -13.17 1.93 10.06
C TYR A 420 -14.48 1.64 10.84
N PRO A 421 -14.62 2.08 12.07
CA PRO A 421 -13.72 2.92 12.84
C PRO A 421 -12.51 2.14 13.42
N PHE A 422 -11.36 2.81 13.49
CA PHE A 422 -10.12 2.23 14.02
C PHE A 422 -10.03 2.43 15.53
N THR A 423 -11.00 1.88 16.28
CA THR A 423 -11.03 2.00 17.75
C THR A 423 -9.87 1.24 18.38
N ALA A 424 -9.46 1.69 19.59
CA ALA A 424 -8.35 1.07 20.31
C ALA A 424 -8.57 -0.45 20.51
N ASP A 425 -9.80 -0.85 20.86
CA ASP A 425 -10.14 -2.27 21.09
C ASP A 425 -10.01 -3.10 19.81
N ARG A 426 -10.47 -2.57 18.66
CA ARG A 426 -10.35 -3.24 17.37
C ARG A 426 -8.89 -3.40 16.97
N MET A 427 -8.08 -2.37 17.18
CA MET A 427 -6.65 -2.42 16.87
C MET A 427 -5.91 -3.39 17.80
N ALA A 428 -6.23 -3.39 19.10
CA ALA A 428 -5.66 -4.33 20.07
C ALA A 428 -6.01 -5.79 19.74
N ALA A 429 -7.26 -6.05 19.29
CA ALA A 429 -7.67 -7.38 18.84
C ALA A 429 -6.89 -7.81 17.59
N ALA A 430 -6.60 -6.89 16.64
CA ALA A 430 -5.78 -7.19 15.45
C ALA A 430 -4.35 -7.59 15.82
N ARG A 431 -3.74 -6.90 16.77
CA ARG A 431 -2.41 -7.26 17.29
C ARG A 431 -2.42 -8.64 17.91
N LYS A 432 -3.42 -8.92 18.76
CA LYS A 432 -3.58 -10.24 19.40
C LYS A 432 -3.67 -11.35 18.37
N ASP A 433 -4.43 -11.14 17.29
CA ASP A 433 -4.55 -12.13 16.23
C ASP A 433 -3.25 -12.29 15.45
N TRP A 434 -2.55 -11.18 15.12
CA TRP A 434 -1.23 -11.24 14.49
C TRP A 434 -0.24 -12.06 15.32
N ASP A 435 -0.15 -11.75 16.62
CA ASP A 435 0.76 -12.44 17.54
C ASP A 435 0.36 -13.91 17.73
N GLY A 436 -0.94 -14.21 17.75
CA GLY A 436 -1.47 -15.57 17.81
C GLY A 436 -1.11 -16.40 16.57
N TRP A 437 -1.20 -15.83 15.38
CA TRP A 437 -0.77 -16.51 14.15
C TRP A 437 0.75 -16.75 14.15
N ARG A 438 1.56 -15.80 14.61
CA ARG A 438 3.00 -16.03 14.80
C ARG A 438 3.28 -17.17 15.80
N ALA A 439 2.59 -17.17 16.91
CA ALA A 439 2.71 -18.23 17.93
C ALA A 439 2.26 -19.61 17.40
N ALA A 440 1.39 -19.65 16.40
CA ALA A 440 1.03 -20.88 15.69
C ALA A 440 2.17 -21.41 14.80
N GLY A 441 3.21 -20.61 14.49
CA GLY A 441 4.44 -21.03 13.81
C GLY A 441 4.55 -20.59 12.35
N VAL A 442 3.70 -19.68 11.87
CA VAL A 442 3.69 -19.21 10.46
C VAL A 442 4.54 -17.99 10.22
N ARG A 443 4.91 -17.75 8.97
CA ARG A 443 5.38 -16.44 8.49
C ARG A 443 4.18 -15.62 7.98
N LEU A 444 4.23 -14.29 8.20
CA LEU A 444 3.08 -13.42 7.94
C LEU A 444 3.37 -12.35 6.88
N VAL A 445 2.42 -12.19 5.98
CA VAL A 445 2.30 -11.04 5.06
C VAL A 445 1.13 -10.19 5.51
N LEU A 446 1.32 -8.90 5.67
CA LEU A 446 0.28 -7.95 6.04
C LEU A 446 -0.53 -7.54 4.82
N ARG A 447 -1.81 -7.93 4.76
CA ARG A 447 -2.68 -7.67 3.61
C ARG A 447 -4.03 -7.08 4.03
N PRO A 448 -4.08 -5.85 4.53
CA PRO A 448 -5.32 -5.25 4.97
C PRO A 448 -6.12 -4.66 3.81
N ASN A 449 -7.44 -4.63 3.99
CA ASN A 449 -8.36 -3.87 3.15
C ASN A 449 -8.71 -2.50 3.79
N SER A 450 -8.02 -2.12 4.85
CA SER A 450 -8.36 -0.98 5.72
C SER A 450 -8.19 0.38 5.05
N MET A 451 -7.38 0.47 3.98
CA MET A 451 -7.16 1.73 3.26
C MET A 451 -8.29 2.09 2.27
N LEU A 452 -9.25 1.19 2.04
CA LEU A 452 -10.44 1.44 1.22
C LEU A 452 -11.49 2.24 1.99
N VAL A 453 -11.11 3.34 2.64
CA VAL A 453 -11.98 4.12 3.52
C VAL A 453 -12.10 5.57 3.09
N GLY A 454 -13.17 6.21 3.48
CA GLY A 454 -13.33 7.65 3.50
C GLY A 454 -13.79 8.29 2.21
N HIS A 455 -13.86 7.58 1.09
CA HIS A 455 -14.18 8.22 -0.19
C HIS A 455 -13.23 9.44 -0.40
N ASN A 456 -13.70 10.62 -0.80
CA ASN A 456 -12.91 11.87 -0.83
C ASN A 456 -13.03 12.70 0.46
N LEU A 457 -13.56 12.11 1.54
CA LEU A 457 -13.72 12.79 2.83
C LEU A 457 -12.41 12.79 3.62
N PRO A 458 -12.19 13.74 4.53
CA PRO A 458 -10.92 13.91 5.24
C PRO A 458 -10.77 12.92 6.41
N VAL A 459 -10.82 11.61 6.11
CA VAL A 459 -10.56 10.56 7.09
C VAL A 459 -9.06 10.46 7.35
N PHE A 460 -8.67 10.62 8.60
CA PHE A 460 -7.29 10.50 9.02
C PHE A 460 -7.05 9.15 9.72
N TYR A 461 -6.07 8.40 9.24
CA TYR A 461 -5.73 7.08 9.78
C TYR A 461 -4.22 6.82 9.90
N ALA A 462 -3.40 7.85 9.69
CA ALA A 462 -1.94 7.74 9.69
C ALA A 462 -1.41 7.11 10.98
N VAL A 463 -1.82 7.65 12.13
CA VAL A 463 -1.31 7.21 13.45
C VAL A 463 -1.80 5.79 13.75
N ARG A 464 -3.08 5.51 13.54
CA ARG A 464 -3.67 4.21 13.86
C ARG A 464 -3.05 3.08 13.01
N LEU A 465 -3.16 3.18 11.68
CA LEU A 465 -2.64 2.14 10.80
C LEU A 465 -1.11 2.13 10.73
N GLY A 466 -0.46 3.29 10.85
CA GLY A 466 1.00 3.36 10.85
C GLY A 466 1.64 2.66 12.04
N ASN A 467 1.07 2.80 13.23
CA ASN A 467 1.55 2.09 14.42
C ASN A 467 1.32 0.58 14.32
N GLU A 468 0.21 0.14 13.71
CA GLU A 468 0.00 -1.29 13.45
C GLU A 468 0.98 -1.86 12.42
N TYR A 469 1.29 -1.10 11.36
CA TYR A 469 2.34 -1.49 10.40
C TYR A 469 3.67 -1.70 11.10
N ARG A 470 4.09 -0.76 11.96
CA ARG A 470 5.32 -0.85 12.72
C ARG A 470 5.32 -2.01 13.71
N HIS A 471 4.16 -2.28 14.34
CA HIS A 471 4.00 -3.47 15.18
C HIS A 471 4.22 -4.74 14.37
N ALA A 472 3.52 -4.90 13.26
CA ALA A 472 3.66 -6.07 12.38
C ALA A 472 5.10 -6.25 11.89
N TRP A 473 5.77 -5.14 11.48
CA TRP A 473 7.17 -5.19 11.04
C TRP A 473 8.12 -5.64 12.16
N LYS A 474 8.00 -5.09 13.36
CA LYS A 474 8.80 -5.50 14.52
C LYS A 474 8.55 -6.95 14.93
N HIS A 475 7.37 -7.48 14.62
CA HIS A 475 6.94 -8.83 14.95
C HIS A 475 6.92 -9.77 13.73
N GLY A 476 7.94 -9.67 12.87
CA GLY A 476 8.27 -10.68 11.87
C GLY A 476 7.45 -10.64 10.59
N MET A 477 6.90 -9.47 10.21
CA MET A 477 6.29 -9.29 8.89
C MET A 477 7.33 -9.50 7.78
N ILE A 478 7.06 -10.43 6.85
CA ILE A 478 7.93 -10.69 5.69
C ILE A 478 7.50 -9.94 4.42
N GLY A 479 6.27 -9.47 4.36
CA GLY A 479 5.73 -8.75 3.21
C GLY A 479 4.52 -7.92 3.56
N SER A 480 4.16 -7.01 2.64
CA SER A 480 2.93 -6.20 2.71
C SER A 480 2.20 -6.20 1.36
N ASP A 481 0.86 -6.12 1.39
CA ASP A 481 0.01 -6.09 0.21
C ASP A 481 -1.29 -5.34 0.52
N PHE A 482 -1.27 -4.02 0.41
CA PHE A 482 -2.42 -3.19 0.77
C PHE A 482 -3.45 -3.09 -0.35
N ASP A 483 -4.69 -3.28 -0.02
CA ASP A 483 -5.84 -3.06 -0.90
C ASP A 483 -6.67 -1.87 -0.35
N SER A 484 -6.58 -0.62 -0.91
CA SER A 484 -5.77 -0.19 -2.05
C SER A 484 -5.35 1.27 -1.91
N LEU A 485 -4.52 1.75 -2.84
CA LEU A 485 -4.24 3.18 -3.00
C LEU A 485 -5.47 3.85 -3.64
N THR A 486 -6.24 4.57 -2.84
CA THR A 486 -7.48 5.23 -3.28
C THR A 486 -7.24 6.54 -4.02
N GLY A 487 -6.04 7.10 -3.90
CA GLY A 487 -5.64 8.31 -4.61
C GLY A 487 -6.28 9.61 -4.11
N GLN A 488 -6.79 9.64 -2.89
CA GLN A 488 -7.42 10.83 -2.29
C GLN A 488 -6.36 11.74 -1.64
N TRP A 489 -5.45 12.28 -2.47
CA TRP A 489 -4.22 12.92 -2.01
C TRP A 489 -4.45 14.20 -1.21
N ALA A 490 -5.39 15.05 -1.63
CA ALA A 490 -5.63 16.34 -0.97
C ALA A 490 -6.32 16.21 0.39
N THR A 491 -7.12 15.16 0.61
CA THR A 491 -7.84 14.97 1.88
C THR A 491 -7.17 13.94 2.80
N GLN A 492 -6.52 12.91 2.25
CA GLN A 492 -5.93 11.81 3.01
C GLN A 492 -4.40 11.72 2.83
N GLY A 493 -3.78 12.76 2.29
CA GLY A 493 -2.35 12.78 1.94
C GLY A 493 -1.41 12.32 3.03
N PRO A 494 -1.50 12.82 4.29
CA PRO A 494 -0.62 12.37 5.37
C PRO A 494 -0.73 10.88 5.66
N SER A 495 -1.94 10.31 5.58
CA SER A 495 -2.16 8.87 5.80
C SER A 495 -1.55 8.03 4.68
N LEU A 496 -1.75 8.43 3.42
CA LEU A 496 -1.17 7.75 2.26
C LEU A 496 0.36 7.86 2.26
N TYR A 497 0.90 9.05 2.58
CA TYR A 497 2.34 9.27 2.72
C TYR A 497 2.95 8.40 3.81
N THR A 498 2.32 8.34 4.98
CA THR A 498 2.79 7.53 6.10
C THR A 498 2.89 6.06 5.71
N MET A 499 1.89 5.50 5.04
CA MET A 499 1.92 4.11 4.59
C MET A 499 3.00 3.86 3.53
N GLY A 500 3.17 4.79 2.59
CA GLY A 500 4.25 4.73 1.61
C GLY A 500 5.63 4.84 2.25
N ARG A 501 5.78 5.74 3.19
CA ARG A 501 7.04 6.02 3.88
C ARG A 501 7.51 4.86 4.76
N LEU A 502 6.59 4.24 5.49
CA LEU A 502 6.85 3.05 6.30
C LEU A 502 7.30 1.85 5.46
N ASN A 503 6.90 1.77 4.19
CA ASN A 503 7.38 0.72 3.31
C ASN A 503 8.93 0.75 3.15
N SER A 504 9.50 1.94 2.99
CA SER A 504 10.95 2.12 2.84
C SER A 504 11.68 2.35 4.18
N ARG A 505 10.98 2.89 5.16
CA ARG A 505 11.53 3.29 6.47
C ARG A 505 10.63 2.86 7.65
N PRO A 506 10.40 1.55 7.84
CA PRO A 506 9.58 1.03 8.95
C PRO A 506 10.22 1.28 10.33
N ASP A 507 11.49 1.68 10.36
CA ASP A 507 12.25 2.08 11.55
C ASP A 507 11.82 3.45 12.10
N LEU A 508 11.28 4.35 11.26
CA LEU A 508 10.81 5.67 11.70
C LEU A 508 9.53 5.57 12.53
N THR A 509 9.34 6.53 13.43
CA THR A 509 8.06 6.69 14.11
C THR A 509 7.04 7.37 13.19
N VAL A 510 5.76 7.18 13.46
CA VAL A 510 4.71 7.83 12.66
C VAL A 510 4.78 9.35 12.83
N GLU A 511 5.09 9.81 14.03
CA GLU A 511 5.27 11.23 14.34
C GLU A 511 6.39 11.85 13.50
N THR A 512 7.55 11.17 13.39
CA THR A 512 8.66 11.62 12.53
C THR A 512 8.23 11.73 11.07
N ILE A 513 7.45 10.75 10.58
CA ILE A 513 6.97 10.75 9.19
C ILE A 513 5.97 11.88 8.95
N LEU A 514 5.08 12.13 9.90
CA LEU A 514 4.12 13.24 9.83
C LEU A 514 4.82 14.60 9.91
N ASP A 515 5.87 14.74 10.74
CA ASP A 515 6.67 15.94 10.80
C ASP A 515 7.43 16.19 9.47
N GLU A 516 7.94 15.13 8.79
CA GLU A 516 8.48 15.25 7.43
C GLU A 516 7.43 15.82 6.45
N TYR A 517 6.17 15.36 6.57
CA TYR A 517 5.07 15.84 5.72
C TYR A 517 4.74 17.30 5.99
N TYR A 518 4.58 17.69 7.25
CA TYR A 518 4.19 19.06 7.63
C TYR A 518 5.29 20.07 7.35
N THR A 519 6.56 19.73 7.63
CA THR A 519 7.71 20.63 7.38
C THR A 519 7.79 21.06 5.92
N ALA A 520 7.31 20.24 4.97
CA ALA A 520 7.29 20.60 3.56
C ALA A 520 6.37 21.79 3.21
N PHE A 521 5.50 22.22 4.12
CA PHE A 521 4.65 23.39 3.95
C PHE A 521 5.30 24.71 4.43
N GLY A 522 6.60 24.68 4.76
CA GLY A 522 7.36 25.87 5.09
C GLY A 522 6.74 26.67 6.23
N PRO A 523 6.47 27.99 6.05
CA PRO A 523 5.89 28.83 7.10
C PRO A 523 4.50 28.38 7.55
N ALA A 524 3.75 27.64 6.73
CA ALA A 524 2.44 27.11 7.09
C ALA A 524 2.49 25.76 7.82
N ALA A 525 3.65 25.19 8.10
CA ALA A 525 3.79 23.82 8.65
C ALA A 525 2.97 23.60 9.92
N ALA A 526 3.01 24.54 10.88
CA ALA A 526 2.25 24.43 12.13
C ALA A 526 0.73 24.48 11.89
N ALA A 527 0.25 25.40 11.06
CA ALA A 527 -1.16 25.54 10.76
C ALA A 527 -1.71 24.33 9.96
N VAL A 528 -0.92 23.75 9.07
CA VAL A 528 -1.26 22.50 8.37
C VAL A 528 -1.30 21.31 9.34
N LYS A 529 -0.39 21.25 10.32
CA LYS A 529 -0.43 20.27 11.40
C LYS A 529 -1.73 20.38 12.20
N ASP A 530 -2.14 21.59 12.56
CA ASP A 530 -3.40 21.85 13.28
C ASP A 530 -4.62 21.41 12.45
N TYR A 531 -4.61 21.68 11.15
CA TYR A 531 -5.66 21.24 10.21
C TYR A 531 -5.79 19.71 10.20
N PHE A 532 -4.70 18.96 10.09
CA PHE A 532 -4.78 17.50 10.09
C PHE A 532 -5.02 16.91 11.48
N THR A 533 -4.57 17.57 12.54
CA THR A 533 -4.91 17.19 13.93
C THR A 533 -6.41 17.31 14.19
N HIS A 534 -7.07 18.30 13.61
CA HIS A 534 -8.53 18.39 13.64
C HIS A 534 -9.19 17.15 13.00
N TRP A 535 -8.75 16.76 11.81
CA TRP A 535 -9.31 15.58 11.13
C TRP A 535 -8.98 14.26 11.83
N GLU A 536 -7.84 14.16 12.49
CA GLU A 536 -7.53 13.04 13.39
C GLU A 536 -8.54 12.95 14.53
N LYS A 537 -8.78 14.05 15.24
CA LYS A 537 -9.79 14.11 16.33
C LYS A 537 -11.18 13.72 15.83
N VAL A 538 -11.62 14.25 14.69
CA VAL A 538 -12.91 13.90 14.07
C VAL A 538 -12.95 12.41 13.73
N SER A 539 -11.89 11.86 13.13
CA SER A 539 -11.84 10.44 12.77
C SER A 539 -11.80 9.53 14.00
N ASP A 540 -11.11 9.92 15.05
CA ASP A 540 -10.97 9.14 16.30
C ASP A 540 -12.20 9.28 17.24
N SER A 541 -13.04 10.28 17.06
CA SER A 541 -14.26 10.45 17.86
C SER A 541 -15.31 9.38 17.57
N MET A 542 -15.19 8.64 16.47
CA MET A 542 -16.10 7.59 16.09
C MET A 542 -15.91 6.35 16.97
N THR A 543 -16.81 6.16 17.92
CA THR A 543 -16.88 4.95 18.74
C THR A 543 -17.71 3.85 18.06
N ASP A 544 -17.59 2.60 18.53
CA ASP A 544 -18.41 1.50 18.03
C ASP A 544 -19.91 1.75 18.26
N ALA A 545 -20.30 2.35 19.37
CA ALA A 545 -21.69 2.70 19.66
C ALA A 545 -22.21 3.78 18.70
N HIS A 546 -21.41 4.83 18.45
CA HIS A 546 -21.76 5.87 17.47
C HIS A 546 -21.83 5.28 16.06
N TRP A 547 -20.85 4.45 15.68
CA TRP A 547 -20.84 3.76 14.40
C TRP A 547 -22.09 2.90 14.17
N GLN A 548 -22.51 2.13 15.18
CA GLN A 548 -23.75 1.34 15.11
C GLN A 548 -24.98 2.22 14.95
N LYS A 549 -25.05 3.36 15.65
CA LYS A 549 -26.13 4.34 15.51
C LYS A 549 -26.18 4.93 14.10
N VAL A 550 -25.02 5.34 13.55
CA VAL A 550 -24.89 5.94 12.21
C VAL A 550 -25.21 4.93 11.11
N THR A 551 -24.75 3.70 11.25
CA THR A 551 -24.96 2.65 10.24
C THR A 551 -26.33 2.00 10.33
N GLY A 552 -26.99 2.02 11.49
CA GLY A 552 -28.35 1.54 11.72
C GLY A 552 -28.64 0.20 11.07
N LYS A 553 -29.73 0.13 10.30
CA LYS A 553 -30.12 -1.03 9.49
C LYS A 553 -29.19 -1.31 8.31
N LEU A 554 -28.28 -0.40 7.97
CA LEU A 554 -27.30 -0.58 6.88
C LEU A 554 -26.23 -1.61 7.21
N GLY A 555 -26.10 -2.03 8.47
CA GLY A 555 -25.10 -2.97 8.91
C GLY A 555 -23.69 -2.41 8.71
N ARG A 556 -22.79 -3.20 8.10
CA ARG A 556 -21.40 -2.82 7.84
C ARG A 556 -21.32 -1.76 6.74
N ILE A 557 -20.67 -0.61 6.99
CA ILE A 557 -20.24 0.27 5.92
C ILE A 557 -19.02 -0.37 5.24
N SER A 558 -19.24 -0.74 3.99
CA SER A 558 -18.17 -1.13 3.09
C SER A 558 -17.65 0.08 2.32
N PHE A 559 -16.50 -0.06 1.67
CA PHE A 559 -15.98 0.94 0.73
C PHE A 559 -16.99 1.37 -0.37
N LYS A 560 -18.07 0.61 -0.59
CA LYS A 560 -19.10 0.90 -1.61
C LYS A 560 -20.18 1.89 -1.15
N ASN A 561 -20.40 2.04 0.15
CA ASN A 561 -21.49 2.84 0.71
C ASN A 561 -21.02 3.84 1.78
N TRP A 562 -19.75 4.24 1.72
CA TRP A 562 -19.15 5.20 2.64
C TRP A 562 -19.92 6.53 2.69
N LEU A 563 -20.42 6.98 1.53
CA LEU A 563 -21.18 8.21 1.43
C LEU A 563 -22.45 8.19 2.29
N ASN A 564 -23.09 7.04 2.47
CA ASN A 564 -24.34 6.96 3.25
C ASN A 564 -24.17 7.43 4.71
N ALA A 565 -22.97 7.37 5.24
CA ALA A 565 -22.63 7.84 6.59
C ALA A 565 -21.89 9.19 6.60
N GLY A 566 -21.55 9.74 5.45
CA GLY A 566 -20.66 10.89 5.33
C GLY A 566 -21.10 12.08 6.18
N ASN A 567 -22.36 12.49 6.11
CA ASN A 567 -22.89 13.63 6.88
C ASN A 567 -22.87 13.41 8.40
N ALA A 568 -23.05 12.18 8.86
CA ALA A 568 -23.02 11.86 10.28
C ALA A 568 -21.58 11.81 10.83
N MET A 569 -20.62 11.46 9.97
CA MET A 569 -19.20 11.40 10.34
C MET A 569 -18.50 12.75 10.25
N PHE A 570 -18.92 13.58 9.31
CA PHE A 570 -18.40 14.93 9.06
C PHE A 570 -19.54 15.94 9.15
N PRO A 571 -19.99 16.23 10.39
CA PRO A 571 -21.09 17.18 10.60
C PRO A 571 -20.64 18.60 10.22
N PRO A 572 -21.62 19.51 9.99
CA PRO A 572 -21.32 20.88 9.55
C PRO A 572 -20.30 21.62 10.40
N GLU A 573 -20.32 21.43 11.71
CA GLU A 573 -19.42 22.08 12.67
C GLU A 573 -17.96 21.62 12.43
N ALA A 574 -17.73 20.32 12.18
CA ALA A 574 -16.42 19.80 11.89
C ALA A 574 -15.89 20.35 10.54
N MET A 575 -16.76 20.45 9.53
CA MET A 575 -16.39 21.01 8.23
C MET A 575 -16.09 22.51 8.32
N GLN A 576 -16.86 23.27 9.11
CA GLN A 576 -16.62 24.70 9.36
C GLN A 576 -15.28 24.93 10.07
N GLU A 577 -14.95 24.14 11.08
CA GLU A 577 -13.65 24.22 11.75
C GLU A 577 -12.50 23.86 10.80
N GLY A 578 -12.64 22.80 9.99
CA GLY A 578 -11.70 22.48 8.94
C GLY A 578 -11.48 23.64 7.96
N ARG A 579 -12.56 24.32 7.57
CA ARG A 579 -12.51 25.52 6.70
C ARG A 579 -11.82 26.68 7.38
N ARG A 580 -12.01 26.91 8.66
CA ARG A 580 -11.31 27.94 9.44
C ARG A 580 -9.81 27.67 9.50
N LEU A 581 -9.43 26.42 9.79
CA LEU A 581 -8.02 26.00 9.91
C LEU A 581 -7.27 26.08 8.59
N ILE A 582 -7.89 25.66 7.47
CA ILE A 582 -7.21 25.75 6.18
C ILE A 582 -7.02 27.20 5.73
N LYS A 583 -7.96 28.12 6.05
CA LYS A 583 -7.76 29.54 5.81
C LYS A 583 -6.62 30.14 6.64
N ALA A 584 -6.48 29.70 7.89
CA ALA A 584 -5.32 30.09 8.71
C ALA A 584 -4.00 29.58 8.11
N ALA A 585 -4.00 28.37 7.56
CA ALA A 585 -2.83 27.83 6.88
C ALA A 585 -2.50 28.58 5.58
N LEU A 586 -3.49 29.01 4.79
CA LEU A 586 -3.28 29.86 3.62
C LEU A 586 -2.65 31.20 4.01
N HIS A 587 -3.15 31.85 5.05
CA HIS A 587 -2.58 33.08 5.56
C HIS A 587 -1.13 32.90 6.04
N ALA A 588 -0.85 31.81 6.75
CA ALA A 588 0.52 31.49 7.18
C ALA A 588 1.48 31.19 6.00
N ALA A 589 0.94 30.78 4.86
CA ALA A 589 1.71 30.45 3.65
C ALA A 589 2.06 31.67 2.78
N ASP A 590 1.43 32.82 2.97
CA ASP A 590 1.44 33.97 2.05
C ASP A 590 2.84 34.44 1.60
N SER A 591 3.86 34.27 2.44
CA SER A 591 5.23 34.65 2.14
C SER A 591 6.01 33.66 1.25
N ASP A 592 5.42 32.45 0.99
CA ASP A 592 6.07 31.38 0.25
C ASP A 592 5.13 30.82 -0.82
N ILE A 593 5.48 31.03 -2.09
CA ILE A 593 4.68 30.61 -3.25
C ILE A 593 4.45 29.09 -3.24
N MET A 594 5.45 28.28 -2.86
CA MET A 594 5.31 26.83 -2.86
C MET A 594 4.40 26.36 -1.70
N ALA A 595 4.56 26.96 -0.53
CA ALA A 595 3.68 26.73 0.61
C ALA A 595 2.23 27.08 0.27
N THR A 596 1.99 28.28 -0.29
CA THR A 596 0.66 28.73 -0.74
C THR A 596 0.02 27.73 -1.72
N ARG A 597 0.75 27.28 -2.74
CA ARG A 597 0.26 26.28 -3.71
C ARG A 597 -0.07 24.95 -3.06
N ARG A 598 0.73 24.49 -2.11
CA ARG A 598 0.49 23.25 -1.37
C ARG A 598 -0.74 23.34 -0.46
N VAL A 599 -0.91 24.46 0.25
CA VAL A 599 -2.12 24.67 1.08
C VAL A 599 -3.36 24.82 0.21
N ALA A 600 -3.29 25.49 -0.93
CA ALA A 600 -4.39 25.60 -1.89
C ALA A 600 -4.81 24.20 -2.43
N PHE A 601 -3.85 23.29 -2.64
CA PHE A 601 -4.14 21.90 -2.99
C PHE A 601 -4.97 21.20 -1.91
N LEU A 602 -4.64 21.37 -0.62
CA LEU A 602 -5.42 20.84 0.50
C LEU A 602 -6.81 21.49 0.59
N GLU A 603 -6.90 22.79 0.38
CA GLU A 603 -8.16 23.54 0.36
C GLU A 603 -9.09 23.04 -0.76
N SER A 604 -8.54 22.76 -1.95
CA SER A 604 -9.27 22.16 -3.06
C SER A 604 -9.85 20.80 -2.67
N GLY A 605 -9.11 19.99 -1.92
CA GLY A 605 -9.60 18.73 -1.36
C GLY A 605 -10.75 18.92 -0.37
N LEU A 606 -10.67 19.91 0.52
CA LEU A 606 -11.75 20.23 1.46
C LEU A 606 -13.00 20.71 0.72
N THR A 607 -12.86 21.58 -0.25
CA THR A 607 -13.98 22.05 -1.11
C THR A 607 -14.63 20.88 -1.84
N HIS A 608 -13.85 19.93 -2.36
CA HIS A 608 -14.37 18.71 -2.97
C HIS A 608 -15.19 17.88 -1.98
N ALA A 609 -14.72 17.72 -0.74
CA ALA A 609 -15.45 17.01 0.31
C ALA A 609 -16.76 17.71 0.68
N GLU A 610 -16.75 19.04 0.83
CA GLU A 610 -17.94 19.85 1.10
C GLU A 610 -19.03 19.71 0.02
N LEU A 611 -18.63 19.77 -1.26
CA LEU A 611 -19.55 19.58 -2.38
C LEU A 611 -20.12 18.15 -2.42
N THR A 612 -19.31 17.16 -2.08
CA THR A 612 -19.77 15.76 -1.97
C THR A 612 -20.80 15.59 -0.86
N LEU A 613 -20.56 16.17 0.33
CA LEU A 613 -21.51 16.14 1.45
C LEU A 613 -22.79 16.92 1.15
N ALA A 614 -22.70 18.06 0.43
CA ALA A 614 -23.87 18.80 -0.02
C ALA A 614 -24.74 17.98 -0.99
N ALA A 615 -24.15 17.27 -1.93
CA ALA A 615 -24.88 16.38 -2.84
C ALA A 615 -25.54 15.23 -2.07
N LEU A 616 -24.85 14.64 -1.09
CA LEU A 616 -25.39 13.60 -0.21
C LEU A 616 -26.58 14.12 0.61
N THR A 617 -26.46 15.32 1.19
CA THR A 617 -27.55 15.96 1.95
C THR A 617 -28.79 16.18 1.08
N ALA A 618 -28.58 16.67 -0.14
CA ALA A 618 -29.69 16.89 -1.09
C ALA A 618 -30.34 15.55 -1.51
N GLN A 619 -29.56 14.49 -1.70
CA GLN A 619 -30.08 13.15 -1.96
C GLN A 619 -30.91 12.61 -0.80
N GLN A 620 -30.43 12.74 0.43
CA GLN A 620 -31.15 12.31 1.65
C GLN A 620 -32.47 13.04 1.81
N LYS A 621 -32.49 14.35 1.55
CA LYS A 621 -33.74 15.14 1.55
C LYS A 621 -34.72 14.66 0.47
N LEU A 622 -34.24 14.39 -0.74
CA LEU A 622 -35.07 13.85 -1.80
C LEU A 622 -35.64 12.47 -1.47
N GLN A 623 -34.85 11.61 -0.81
CA GLN A 623 -35.32 10.28 -0.38
C GLN A 623 -36.34 10.35 0.75
N ALA A 624 -36.17 11.28 1.70
CA ALA A 624 -37.07 11.48 2.80
C ALA A 624 -38.41 12.17 2.36
N GLN A 625 -38.32 13.10 1.41
CA GLN A 625 -39.48 13.89 0.90
C GLN A 625 -39.37 14.03 -0.62
N PRO A 626 -39.84 13.04 -1.39
CA PRO A 626 -39.81 13.09 -2.86
C PRO A 626 -40.68 14.26 -3.38
N SER A 627 -40.03 15.28 -3.96
CA SER A 627 -40.70 16.45 -4.56
C SER A 627 -39.90 16.97 -5.77
N ALA A 628 -40.53 17.77 -6.63
CA ALA A 628 -39.87 18.42 -7.75
C ALA A 628 -38.74 19.36 -7.26
N VAL A 629 -39.00 20.07 -6.16
CA VAL A 629 -38.04 21.00 -5.53
C VAL A 629 -36.78 20.24 -5.05
N ASN A 630 -36.96 19.15 -4.29
CA ASN A 630 -35.83 18.34 -3.80
C ASN A 630 -35.09 17.63 -4.92
N ARG A 631 -35.80 17.23 -5.99
CA ARG A 631 -35.15 16.63 -7.19
C ARG A 631 -34.27 17.65 -7.91
N LYS A 632 -34.78 18.90 -8.07
CA LYS A 632 -34.00 20.00 -8.66
C LYS A 632 -32.77 20.32 -7.79
N ALA A 633 -32.95 20.46 -6.49
CA ALA A 633 -31.85 20.74 -5.55
C ALA A 633 -30.75 19.66 -5.60
N PHE A 634 -31.13 18.38 -5.68
CA PHE A 634 -30.15 17.30 -5.82
C PHE A 634 -29.41 17.34 -7.16
N ALA A 635 -30.12 17.60 -8.27
CA ALA A 635 -29.51 17.74 -9.60
C ALA A 635 -28.49 18.91 -9.64
N GLU A 636 -28.86 20.05 -9.06
CA GLU A 636 -27.97 21.22 -8.95
C GLU A 636 -26.73 20.94 -8.10
N ALA A 637 -26.88 20.23 -6.97
CA ALA A 637 -25.76 19.84 -6.12
C ALA A 637 -24.79 18.89 -6.86
N LEU A 638 -25.32 17.92 -7.60
CA LEU A 638 -24.49 17.02 -8.43
C LEU A 638 -23.78 17.79 -9.56
N GLU A 639 -24.44 18.74 -10.19
CA GLU A 639 -23.81 19.51 -11.27
C GLU A 639 -22.69 20.42 -10.73
N LYS A 640 -22.86 21.05 -9.56
CA LYS A 640 -21.78 21.81 -8.90
C LYS A 640 -20.58 20.91 -8.61
N LEU A 641 -20.82 19.70 -8.09
CA LEU A 641 -19.75 18.73 -7.84
C LEU A 641 -19.05 18.32 -9.14
N ARG A 642 -19.80 18.10 -10.22
CA ARG A 642 -19.26 17.75 -11.55
C ARG A 642 -18.42 18.89 -12.12
N GLN A 643 -18.90 20.13 -12.04
CA GLN A 643 -18.16 21.30 -12.53
C GLN A 643 -16.84 21.48 -11.78
N PHE A 644 -16.85 21.37 -10.45
CA PHE A 644 -15.65 21.41 -9.64
C PHE A 644 -14.64 20.33 -10.07
N ARG A 645 -15.09 19.09 -10.25
CA ARG A 645 -14.20 17.99 -10.67
C ARG A 645 -13.57 18.25 -12.04
N ARG A 646 -14.31 18.79 -13.00
CA ARG A 646 -13.75 19.19 -14.31
C ARG A 646 -12.63 20.22 -14.19
N GLN A 647 -12.75 21.14 -13.25
CA GLN A 647 -11.74 22.20 -13.03
C GLN A 647 -10.51 21.65 -12.28
N ALA A 648 -10.72 20.78 -11.30
CA ALA A 648 -9.68 20.31 -10.40
C ALA A 648 -8.99 19.00 -10.81
N GLU A 649 -9.48 18.31 -11.85
CA GLU A 649 -8.93 16.98 -12.21
C GLU A 649 -7.47 17.01 -12.65
N ALA A 650 -7.01 18.14 -13.26
CA ALA A 650 -5.62 18.32 -13.67
C ALA A 650 -4.66 18.44 -12.49
N ASP A 651 -5.14 18.93 -11.35
CA ASP A 651 -4.35 19.13 -10.13
C ASP A 651 -4.06 17.83 -9.39
N GLY A 652 -4.79 16.74 -9.73
CA GLY A 652 -4.56 15.42 -9.13
C GLY A 652 -4.96 15.31 -7.66
N ILE A 653 -5.93 16.10 -7.21
CA ILE A 653 -6.41 16.11 -5.81
C ILE A 653 -7.00 14.76 -5.39
N ALA A 654 -7.58 14.02 -6.34
CA ALA A 654 -8.27 12.75 -6.11
C ALA A 654 -8.30 11.87 -7.37
N ASP A 655 -8.46 10.55 -7.20
CA ASP A 655 -8.77 9.62 -8.29
C ASP A 655 -10.26 9.71 -8.66
N MET A 656 -10.57 10.42 -9.75
CA MET A 656 -11.95 10.63 -10.20
C MET A 656 -12.61 9.32 -10.68
N GLY A 657 -11.83 8.37 -11.19
CA GLY A 657 -12.35 7.06 -11.63
C GLY A 657 -12.79 6.19 -10.44
N TYR A 658 -12.02 6.22 -9.35
CA TYR A 658 -12.38 5.58 -8.09
C TYR A 658 -13.71 6.13 -7.55
N LEU A 659 -13.82 7.44 -7.44
CA LEU A 659 -15.01 8.11 -6.91
C LEU A 659 -16.25 7.80 -7.76
N PHE A 660 -16.17 7.98 -9.07
CA PHE A 660 -17.25 7.71 -10.01
C PHE A 660 -17.82 6.29 -9.86
N ARG A 661 -16.93 5.30 -9.78
CA ARG A 661 -17.35 3.90 -9.65
C ARG A 661 -18.16 3.65 -8.38
N TYR A 662 -17.67 4.18 -7.25
CA TYR A 662 -18.35 3.94 -5.98
C TYR A 662 -19.63 4.76 -5.83
N GLU A 663 -19.67 5.94 -6.39
CA GLU A 663 -20.87 6.77 -6.44
C GLU A 663 -21.96 6.16 -7.33
N LYS A 664 -21.59 5.67 -8.51
CA LYS A 664 -22.50 4.99 -9.42
C LYS A 664 -23.09 3.71 -8.80
N ASN A 665 -22.24 2.88 -8.22
CA ASN A 665 -22.64 1.56 -7.71
C ASN A 665 -23.21 1.60 -6.28
N GLY A 666 -22.79 2.54 -5.45
CA GLY A 666 -23.20 2.68 -4.04
C GLY A 666 -24.35 3.65 -3.83
N SER A 667 -24.31 4.80 -4.47
CA SER A 667 -25.28 5.90 -4.27
C SER A 667 -26.18 6.14 -5.48
N GLY A 668 -25.87 5.55 -6.63
CA GLY A 668 -26.66 5.68 -7.86
C GLY A 668 -26.63 7.09 -8.47
N TRP A 669 -25.56 7.85 -8.25
CA TRP A 669 -25.47 9.26 -8.66
C TRP A 669 -25.34 9.46 -10.17
N TRP A 670 -24.55 8.65 -10.84
CA TRP A 670 -24.20 8.81 -12.25
C TRP A 670 -24.90 7.75 -13.10
N LYS A 671 -26.25 7.81 -13.15
CA LYS A 671 -27.06 6.93 -14.00
C LYS A 671 -26.96 7.31 -15.47
#